data_d3b2d78a127122cefc34491a58f6b038
#
_entry.id   d3b2d78a127122cefc34491a58f6b038
#
_cell.length_a   1.000
_cell.length_b   1.000
_cell.length_c   1.000
_cell.angle_alpha   90.00
_cell.angle_beta   90.00
_cell.angle_gamma   90.00
#
_symmetry.space_group_name_H-M   'P 1'
#
loop_
_entity.id
_entity.type
_entity.pdbx_description
1 polymer ?
#
loop_
_entity_poly.entity_id
_entity_poly.type
_entity_poly.pdbx_seq_one_letter_code
_entity_poly.pdbx_strand_id
1 'polypeptide(L)'
;MIKTMTNLLKQDKEKFVVPKGVQDVIPIKVIYDDGIFKIGKDKYSKSYKFSDINYAVASKQDKEAMFLEYSELLNSFDSGATTKITINNRRLNRLDFEKNILIEEKDDDLNEYRKEYNQILFDKATGSNAIVQDKYVTISINKKNVEDARNYFARVGADLIAHFARLGSKCVELEIDERLRIIHDFFRVGEESLFNFDLKDKRKKGHNFKDYICPDILEFKNDYFKMGNRYGRVLFLKEYASYIKDSMIAELTDMNRNLMMSIDVTPVPTDEAVREAESRLLGVETNITNWQRRQNSNNNFSATVPYDMEQQKKEMKEFLDDLTTRDQRMMFSVLTMVITADSYKQLNNDTEALLTTARKHLCQFAILKYQQMDGLNTAMPFGTRKIDVFRTLTTESLAVFIPFRVQDIYHKNGIYYGQNVISKNMIIADRKQLLNGNEFILGVSGGGKSFAAKGEIINQMLSSDADIIIIDPEREYTPLVKAMGGEIINISATSPNHINAMDMNKDYGDGANPVILKSEFIMSLCEQLIGSNNLGAKQKSIIDRCTANVYRNYQQNNYTGNPPTLQDFRAELLKQDEPEAKEIALAIELFTHGSLNTFAKQTNVDTNNRLICYDILDLGKQLMPIGMLVVLDSILNRITQNRAKGKHTFIFIDEIYLLFQHEYSANFLFTLWKRVRKYGAYASGITQNVDDLLQSHTARTMLANSEFIIMLNQASTDRVELAKLLNISDLQLSYITNVDAGHGLIKVGSSLVPFSNKFPKNTKLYKLMTTKFCEK
;
A
#
# COMPACT_ATOMS: atom_id res chain seq x y z
N MET A 1 2.16 31.87 35.47
CA MET A 1 1.59 30.66 34.83
C MET A 1 0.60 31.11 33.78
N ILE A 2 0.76 30.67 32.55
CA ILE A 2 -0.05 31.09 31.40
C ILE A 2 -1.53 30.80 31.66
N LYS A 3 -2.42 31.73 31.35
CA LYS A 3 -3.87 31.60 31.56
C LYS A 3 -4.44 30.34 30.89
N THR A 4 -4.00 30.03 29.68
CA THR A 4 -4.36 28.81 28.93
C THR A 4 -3.94 27.55 29.68
N MET A 5 -2.71 27.48 30.18
CA MET A 5 -2.23 26.33 30.98
C MET A 5 -3.05 26.18 32.26
N THR A 6 -3.34 27.27 32.96
CA THR A 6 -4.17 27.24 34.17
C THR A 6 -5.58 26.76 33.89
N ASN A 7 -6.18 27.17 32.75
CA ASN A 7 -7.50 26.69 32.34
C ASN A 7 -7.49 25.21 31.97
N LEU A 8 -6.46 24.76 31.23
CA LEU A 8 -6.29 23.35 30.88
C LEU A 8 -6.14 22.44 32.10
N LEU A 9 -5.33 22.85 33.07
CA LEU A 9 -5.15 22.13 34.31
C LEU A 9 -6.45 22.07 35.14
N LYS A 10 -7.30 23.08 35.08
CA LYS A 10 -8.60 23.12 35.78
C LYS A 10 -9.65 22.27 35.04
N GLN A 11 -9.66 22.25 33.75
CA GLN A 11 -10.68 21.57 32.91
C GLN A 11 -10.64 20.05 33.03
N ASP A 12 -9.45 19.46 33.13
CA ASP A 12 -9.29 18.00 33.21
C ASP A 12 -9.23 17.47 34.64
N LYS A 13 -9.25 18.34 35.66
CA LYS A 13 -9.34 17.97 37.08
C LYS A 13 -10.79 17.81 37.52
N GLU A 14 -11.36 16.63 37.26
CA GLU A 14 -12.55 16.17 37.97
C GLU A 14 -12.13 15.73 39.39
N LYS A 15 -13.04 15.88 40.37
CA LYS A 15 -12.80 15.32 41.74
C LYS A 15 -12.52 13.82 41.60
N PHE A 16 -11.42 13.36 42.18
CA PHE A 16 -11.10 11.95 42.20
C PHE A 16 -12.20 11.19 42.90
N VAL A 17 -12.82 10.25 42.20
CA VAL A 17 -13.79 9.32 42.74
C VAL A 17 -13.20 7.93 42.56
N VAL A 18 -13.13 7.15 43.64
CA VAL A 18 -12.66 5.76 43.55
C VAL A 18 -13.59 4.97 42.63
N PRO A 19 -13.10 4.39 41.53
CA PRO A 19 -13.96 3.58 40.68
C PRO A 19 -14.55 2.39 41.43
N LYS A 20 -15.85 2.16 41.28
CA LYS A 20 -16.54 1.00 41.89
C LYS A 20 -16.51 -0.22 40.99
N GLY A 21 -16.29 -0.02 39.68
CA GLY A 21 -16.20 -1.06 38.67
C GLY A 21 -15.28 -0.68 37.52
N VAL A 22 -14.96 -1.63 36.66
CA VAL A 22 -14.07 -1.43 35.51
C VAL A 22 -14.63 -0.38 34.56
N GLN A 23 -15.96 -0.31 34.41
CA GLN A 23 -16.61 0.68 33.54
C GLN A 23 -16.41 2.12 34.01
N ASP A 24 -16.19 2.36 35.31
CA ASP A 24 -15.98 3.69 35.87
C ASP A 24 -14.59 4.24 35.53
N VAL A 25 -13.63 3.37 35.24
CA VAL A 25 -12.26 3.74 34.86
C VAL A 25 -12.24 4.40 33.46
N ILE A 26 -13.10 3.95 32.53
CA ILE A 26 -13.15 4.45 31.17
C ILE A 26 -13.91 5.79 31.14
N PRO A 27 -13.27 6.90 30.68
CA PRO A 27 -13.82 8.25 30.84
C PRO A 27 -14.92 8.60 29.81
N ILE A 28 -15.39 7.66 29.00
CA ILE A 28 -16.45 7.90 28.01
C ILE A 28 -17.81 7.87 28.75
N LYS A 29 -18.57 8.96 28.67
CA LYS A 29 -19.90 9.10 29.29
C LYS A 29 -21.04 8.78 28.32
N VAL A 30 -20.96 9.28 27.08
CA VAL A 30 -21.96 9.10 26.02
C VAL A 30 -21.27 8.91 24.69
N ILE A 31 -21.85 8.11 23.82
CA ILE A 31 -21.44 7.89 22.44
C ILE A 31 -22.56 8.33 21.50
N TYR A 32 -22.21 8.98 20.38
CA TYR A 32 -23.12 9.48 19.35
C TYR A 32 -22.89 8.76 18.03
N ASP A 33 -23.93 8.66 17.19
CA ASP A 33 -23.96 7.90 15.96
C ASP A 33 -22.88 8.36 14.93
N ASP A 34 -22.47 9.63 14.99
CA ASP A 34 -21.45 10.25 14.15
C ASP A 34 -20.01 10.07 14.69
N GLY A 35 -19.81 9.12 15.59
CA GLY A 35 -18.50 8.83 16.18
C GLY A 35 -18.00 9.86 17.19
N ILE A 36 -18.80 10.83 17.61
CA ILE A 36 -18.46 11.75 18.69
C ILE A 36 -18.64 11.07 20.05
N PHE A 37 -17.63 11.19 20.92
CA PHE A 37 -17.70 10.72 22.32
C PHE A 37 -17.76 11.89 23.29
N LYS A 38 -18.66 11.84 24.27
CA LYS A 38 -18.66 12.75 25.41
C LYS A 38 -17.78 12.15 26.52
N ILE A 39 -16.67 12.83 26.83
CA ILE A 39 -15.58 12.34 27.70
C ILE A 39 -15.46 13.13 29.02
N GLY A 40 -16.27 14.15 29.22
CA GLY A 40 -16.33 14.99 30.41
C GLY A 40 -17.71 15.62 30.54
N LYS A 41 -17.84 16.60 31.45
CA LYS A 41 -19.11 17.31 31.64
C LYS A 41 -19.57 17.99 30.36
N ASP A 42 -18.65 18.79 29.75
CA ASP A 42 -18.88 19.57 28.53
C ASP A 42 -17.76 19.34 27.49
N LYS A 43 -17.04 18.21 27.62
CA LYS A 43 -15.92 17.84 26.76
C LYS A 43 -16.32 16.73 25.79
N TYR A 44 -16.06 16.97 24.49
CA TYR A 44 -16.37 16.08 23.39
C TYR A 44 -15.08 15.75 22.63
N SER A 45 -15.01 14.54 22.05
CA SER A 45 -13.89 14.13 21.20
C SER A 45 -14.35 13.43 19.94
N LYS A 46 -13.58 13.61 18.85
CA LYS A 46 -13.72 12.90 17.59
C LYS A 46 -12.36 12.40 17.13
N SER A 47 -12.32 11.23 16.51
CA SER A 47 -11.08 10.60 16.06
C SER A 47 -11.05 10.39 14.57
N TYR A 48 -9.84 10.45 14.00
CA TYR A 48 -9.53 10.27 12.58
C TYR A 48 -8.41 9.24 12.48
N LYS A 49 -8.46 8.38 11.46
CA LYS A 49 -7.37 7.46 11.13
C LYS A 49 -6.59 8.02 9.95
N PHE A 50 -5.27 8.00 10.02
CA PHE A 50 -4.42 8.43 8.91
C PHE A 50 -3.43 7.35 8.51
N SER A 51 -3.06 7.34 7.21
CA SER A 51 -2.11 6.39 6.65
C SER A 51 -0.68 6.87 6.82
N ASP A 52 0.27 5.94 6.74
CA ASP A 52 1.69 6.25 6.69
C ASP A 52 2.09 6.85 5.34
N ILE A 53 3.24 7.52 5.31
CA ILE A 53 3.93 7.98 4.10
C ILE A 53 5.36 7.43 4.07
N ASN A 54 5.99 7.42 2.91
CA ASN A 54 7.33 6.85 2.72
C ASN A 54 8.46 7.77 3.20
N TYR A 55 8.34 8.31 4.41
CA TYR A 55 9.30 9.24 5.00
C TYR A 55 10.71 8.64 5.11
N ALA A 56 10.85 7.40 5.57
CA ALA A 56 12.14 6.75 5.80
C ALA A 56 12.97 6.60 4.53
N VAL A 57 12.34 6.40 3.37
CA VAL A 57 12.99 6.17 2.06
C VAL A 57 12.95 7.39 1.13
N ALA A 58 12.42 8.51 1.58
CA ALA A 58 12.36 9.75 0.81
C ALA A 58 13.75 10.35 0.62
N SER A 59 13.92 11.15 -0.45
CA SER A 59 15.12 11.96 -0.64
C SER A 59 15.27 12.99 0.49
N LYS A 60 16.46 13.58 0.63
CA LYS A 60 16.68 14.62 1.64
C LYS A 60 15.75 15.83 1.42
N GLN A 61 15.58 16.25 0.16
CA GLN A 61 14.69 17.35 -0.21
C GLN A 61 13.23 17.03 0.09
N ASP A 62 12.78 15.81 -0.23
CA ASP A 62 11.41 15.39 0.06
C ASP A 62 11.16 15.29 1.57
N LYS A 63 12.15 14.81 2.35
CA LYS A 63 12.05 14.80 3.83
C LYS A 63 11.92 16.19 4.40
N GLU A 64 12.69 17.14 3.91
CA GLU A 64 12.59 18.54 4.31
C GLU A 64 11.21 19.12 3.96
N ALA A 65 10.69 18.85 2.76
CA ALA A 65 9.35 19.25 2.35
C ALA A 65 8.26 18.62 3.23
N MET A 66 8.33 17.30 3.48
CA MET A 66 7.39 16.60 4.37
C MET A 66 7.44 17.13 5.81
N PHE A 67 8.63 17.48 6.30
CA PHE A 67 8.80 18.06 7.62
C PHE A 67 8.16 19.45 7.73
N LEU A 68 8.31 20.28 6.71
CA LEU A 68 7.67 21.60 6.65
C LEU A 68 6.15 21.49 6.58
N GLU A 69 5.61 20.63 5.71
CA GLU A 69 4.17 20.37 5.63
C GLU A 69 3.61 19.81 6.95
N TYR A 70 4.37 18.96 7.64
CA TYR A 70 3.96 18.47 8.96
C TYR A 70 3.99 19.59 10.02
N SER A 71 4.94 20.50 9.94
CA SER A 71 5.00 21.70 10.79
C SER A 71 3.79 22.62 10.55
N GLU A 72 3.37 22.78 9.28
CA GLU A 72 2.15 23.53 8.95
C GLU A 72 0.88 22.83 9.49
N LEU A 73 0.81 21.50 9.42
CA LEU A 73 -0.27 20.75 10.06
C LEU A 73 -0.33 21.02 11.57
N LEU A 74 0.81 21.00 12.27
CA LEU A 74 0.86 21.31 13.70
C LEU A 74 0.42 22.76 13.98
N ASN A 75 0.83 23.72 13.14
CA ASN A 75 0.42 25.12 13.22
C ASN A 75 -1.09 25.33 12.96
N SER A 76 -1.75 24.40 12.24
CA SER A 76 -3.20 24.49 12.02
C SER A 76 -4.04 24.10 13.24
N PHE A 77 -3.46 23.51 14.28
CA PHE A 77 -4.20 23.09 15.46
C PHE A 77 -4.78 24.28 16.23
N ASP A 78 -6.02 24.13 16.68
CA ASP A 78 -6.75 25.17 17.40
C ASP A 78 -6.27 25.26 18.85
N SER A 79 -5.94 26.46 19.32
CA SER A 79 -5.54 26.74 20.70
C SER A 79 -6.65 26.49 21.74
N GLY A 80 -7.91 26.39 21.31
CA GLY A 80 -9.07 26.04 22.15
C GLY A 80 -9.29 24.55 22.32
N ALA A 81 -8.53 23.73 21.59
CA ALA A 81 -8.68 22.28 21.58
C ALA A 81 -7.39 21.56 22.02
N THR A 82 -7.51 20.29 22.38
CA THR A 82 -6.38 19.40 22.54
C THR A 82 -6.40 18.39 21.40
N THR A 83 -5.31 18.33 20.65
CA THR A 83 -5.11 17.34 19.56
C THR A 83 -4.17 16.24 20.06
N LYS A 84 -4.59 15.01 19.99
CA LYS A 84 -3.83 13.83 20.39
C LYS A 84 -3.46 13.03 19.15
N ILE A 85 -2.16 12.84 18.91
CA ILE A 85 -1.62 11.95 17.86
C ILE A 85 -1.29 10.62 18.54
N THR A 86 -1.86 9.53 18.06
CA THR A 86 -1.68 8.20 18.65
C THR A 86 -1.12 7.23 17.63
N ILE A 87 -0.05 6.52 17.98
CA ILE A 87 0.50 5.38 17.26
C ILE A 87 0.18 4.13 18.05
N ASN A 88 -0.53 3.20 17.46
CA ASN A 88 -0.97 1.96 18.08
C ASN A 88 -0.35 0.76 17.37
N ASN A 89 0.61 0.12 18.03
CA ASN A 89 1.17 -1.17 17.60
C ASN A 89 0.34 -2.28 18.23
N ARG A 90 -0.30 -3.07 17.39
CA ARG A 90 -1.04 -4.27 17.83
C ARG A 90 -0.55 -5.50 17.06
N ARG A 91 -0.54 -6.64 17.69
CA ARG A 91 -0.28 -7.91 17.00
C ARG A 91 -1.40 -8.20 16.01
N LEU A 92 -1.02 -8.75 14.84
CA LEU A 92 -1.99 -9.23 13.87
C LEU A 92 -2.85 -10.32 14.52
N ASN A 93 -4.17 -10.18 14.44
CA ASN A 93 -5.08 -11.19 14.93
C ASN A 93 -4.97 -12.45 14.08
N ARG A 94 -4.76 -13.60 14.73
CA ARG A 94 -4.62 -14.90 14.06
C ARG A 94 -5.86 -15.28 13.25
N LEU A 95 -7.06 -15.07 13.80
CA LEU A 95 -8.32 -15.41 13.12
C LEU A 95 -8.60 -14.48 11.91
N ASP A 96 -8.31 -13.18 12.04
CA ASP A 96 -8.39 -12.25 10.91
C ASP A 96 -7.38 -12.60 9.82
N PHE A 97 -6.18 -13.04 10.20
CA PHE A 97 -5.16 -13.53 9.30
C PHE A 97 -5.62 -14.79 8.56
N GLU A 98 -6.09 -15.79 9.30
CA GLU A 98 -6.58 -17.05 8.74
C GLU A 98 -7.74 -16.81 7.76
N LYS A 99 -8.68 -15.93 8.11
CA LYS A 99 -9.86 -15.64 7.29
C LYS A 99 -9.58 -14.79 6.04
N ASN A 100 -8.62 -13.87 6.10
CA ASN A 100 -8.43 -12.88 5.03
C ASN A 100 -7.19 -13.13 4.15
N ILE A 101 -6.27 -14.00 4.57
CA ILE A 101 -4.99 -14.22 3.88
C ILE A 101 -4.80 -15.67 3.49
N LEU A 102 -5.20 -16.63 4.31
CA LEU A 102 -5.07 -18.05 3.95
C LEU A 102 -6.04 -18.43 2.84
N ILE A 103 -5.58 -19.29 1.95
CA ILE A 103 -6.36 -19.83 0.84
C ILE A 103 -7.27 -20.94 1.38
N GLU A 104 -8.55 -20.90 1.04
CA GLU A 104 -9.53 -21.91 1.41
C GLU A 104 -9.16 -23.27 0.78
N GLU A 105 -9.14 -24.32 1.59
CA GLU A 105 -8.89 -25.68 1.13
C GLU A 105 -10.08 -26.20 0.31
N LYS A 106 -9.79 -26.89 -0.81
CA LYS A 106 -10.78 -27.48 -1.69
C LYS A 106 -10.43 -28.94 -1.93
N ASP A 107 -11.42 -29.78 -2.19
CA ASP A 107 -11.22 -31.18 -2.52
C ASP A 107 -10.93 -31.34 -4.02
N ASP A 108 -9.72 -30.96 -4.42
CA ASP A 108 -9.20 -31.05 -5.79
C ASP A 108 -7.70 -31.36 -5.80
N ASP A 109 -7.16 -31.66 -6.99
CA ASP A 109 -5.75 -32.03 -7.18
C ASP A 109 -4.75 -30.94 -6.73
N LEU A 110 -5.19 -29.70 -6.56
CA LEU A 110 -4.36 -28.57 -6.14
C LEU A 110 -4.33 -28.38 -4.62
N ASN A 111 -5.09 -29.16 -3.84
CA ASN A 111 -5.20 -28.93 -2.40
C ASN A 111 -3.89 -29.14 -1.63
N GLU A 112 -3.01 -30.02 -2.11
CA GLU A 112 -1.69 -30.20 -1.52
C GLU A 112 -0.85 -28.91 -1.61
N TYR A 113 -0.92 -28.22 -2.75
CA TYR A 113 -0.24 -26.95 -2.96
C TYR A 113 -0.85 -25.82 -2.10
N ARG A 114 -2.18 -25.82 -1.88
CA ARG A 114 -2.83 -24.85 -0.97
C ARG A 114 -2.33 -25.03 0.46
N LYS A 115 -2.25 -26.27 0.96
CA LYS A 115 -1.71 -26.56 2.30
C LYS A 115 -0.27 -26.10 2.45
N GLU A 116 0.59 -26.40 1.48
CA GLU A 116 1.98 -25.96 1.50
C GLU A 116 2.09 -24.44 1.47
N TYR A 117 1.31 -23.77 0.62
CA TYR A 117 1.29 -22.30 0.53
C TYR A 117 0.79 -21.65 1.82
N ASN A 118 -0.29 -22.16 2.40
CA ASN A 118 -0.83 -21.69 3.67
C ASN A 118 0.18 -21.84 4.82
N GLN A 119 0.90 -22.96 4.86
CA GLN A 119 1.96 -23.16 5.86
C GLN A 119 3.07 -22.10 5.70
N ILE A 120 3.50 -21.81 4.46
CA ILE A 120 4.50 -20.79 4.18
C ILE A 120 4.01 -19.41 4.64
N LEU A 121 2.76 -19.04 4.33
CA LEU A 121 2.17 -17.78 4.79
C LEU A 121 2.12 -17.69 6.31
N PHE A 122 1.73 -18.78 6.97
CA PHE A 122 1.68 -18.85 8.43
C PHE A 122 3.07 -18.71 9.07
N ASP A 123 4.08 -19.39 8.53
CA ASP A 123 5.46 -19.29 8.99
C ASP A 123 6.02 -17.88 8.79
N LYS A 124 5.67 -17.22 7.67
CA LYS A 124 6.03 -15.82 7.40
C LYS A 124 5.34 -14.86 8.36
N ALA A 125 4.07 -15.07 8.65
CA ALA A 125 3.32 -14.23 9.58
C ALA A 125 3.84 -14.38 11.03
N THR A 126 4.19 -15.60 11.45
CA THR A 126 4.70 -15.87 12.80
C THR A 126 6.18 -15.51 12.95
N GLY A 127 6.97 -15.65 11.91
CA GLY A 127 8.40 -15.30 11.89
C GLY A 127 8.68 -13.81 11.65
N SER A 128 7.70 -13.04 11.18
CA SER A 128 7.77 -11.59 11.04
C SER A 128 7.38 -10.91 12.35
N ASN A 129 7.60 -9.59 12.45
CA ASN A 129 7.17 -8.82 13.63
C ASN A 129 5.65 -8.90 13.87
N ALA A 130 4.85 -9.36 12.91
CA ALA A 130 3.38 -9.52 12.97
C ALA A 130 2.66 -8.33 13.67
N ILE A 131 3.27 -7.14 13.59
CA ILE A 131 2.75 -5.90 14.20
C ILE A 131 2.09 -5.06 13.11
N VAL A 132 0.82 -4.77 13.31
CA VAL A 132 0.11 -3.75 12.54
C VAL A 132 0.23 -2.44 13.32
N GLN A 133 0.68 -1.39 12.63
CA GLN A 133 0.75 -0.05 13.19
C GLN A 133 -0.38 0.81 12.64
N ASP A 134 -1.34 1.13 13.50
CA ASP A 134 -2.43 2.05 13.19
C ASP A 134 -2.13 3.44 13.78
N LYS A 135 -2.51 4.49 13.07
CA LYS A 135 -2.25 5.89 13.47
C LYS A 135 -3.54 6.69 13.52
N TYR A 136 -3.72 7.43 14.61
CA TYR A 136 -4.95 8.16 14.86
C TYR A 136 -4.66 9.61 15.28
N VAL A 137 -5.55 10.51 14.91
CA VAL A 137 -5.66 11.85 15.51
C VAL A 137 -6.98 11.94 16.25
N THR A 138 -6.95 12.31 17.50
CA THR A 138 -8.15 12.55 18.31
C THR A 138 -8.18 13.99 18.77
N ILE A 139 -9.18 14.74 18.32
CA ILE A 139 -9.38 16.13 18.71
C ILE A 139 -10.42 16.17 19.83
N SER A 140 -10.15 16.92 20.88
CA SER A 140 -11.10 17.15 21.98
C SER A 140 -11.30 18.63 22.26
N ILE A 141 -12.56 19.04 22.48
CA ILE A 141 -12.99 20.42 22.68
C ILE A 141 -14.07 20.51 23.75
N ASN A 142 -14.10 21.61 24.47
CA ASN A 142 -15.19 21.94 25.39
C ASN A 142 -16.27 22.73 24.67
N LYS A 143 -17.50 22.20 24.64
CA LYS A 143 -18.69 22.84 24.04
C LYS A 143 -19.90 22.64 24.96
N LYS A 144 -20.86 23.56 24.92
CA LYS A 144 -22.07 23.51 25.76
C LYS A 144 -22.97 22.33 25.43
N ASN A 145 -23.06 21.99 24.17
CA ASN A 145 -23.91 20.89 23.65
C ASN A 145 -23.22 20.15 22.51
N VAL A 146 -23.81 19.03 22.08
CA VAL A 146 -23.25 18.16 21.03
C VAL A 146 -23.35 18.82 19.64
N GLU A 147 -24.37 19.65 19.38
CA GLU A 147 -24.53 20.30 18.06
C GLU A 147 -23.38 21.31 17.80
N ASP A 148 -23.03 22.10 18.82
CA ASP A 148 -21.86 22.99 18.73
C ASP A 148 -20.57 22.19 18.52
N ALA A 149 -20.45 21.00 19.10
CA ALA A 149 -19.32 20.12 18.88
C ALA A 149 -19.32 19.54 17.45
N ARG A 150 -20.47 19.16 16.90
CA ARG A 150 -20.62 18.69 15.51
C ARG A 150 -20.15 19.72 14.50
N ASN A 151 -20.65 20.95 14.64
CA ASN A 151 -20.26 22.06 13.76
C ASN A 151 -18.74 22.33 13.82
N TYR A 152 -18.18 22.26 15.02
CA TYR A 152 -16.74 22.42 15.23
C TYR A 152 -15.94 21.29 14.53
N PHE A 153 -16.29 20.01 14.79
CA PHE A 153 -15.57 18.90 14.21
C PHE A 153 -15.74 18.80 12.70
N ALA A 154 -16.86 19.19 12.12
CA ALA A 154 -17.05 19.23 10.67
C ALA A 154 -16.07 20.20 10.00
N ARG A 155 -15.88 21.40 10.57
CA ARG A 155 -14.93 22.38 10.06
C ARG A 155 -13.48 21.92 10.24
N VAL A 156 -13.08 21.63 11.48
CA VAL A 156 -11.69 21.28 11.80
C VAL A 156 -11.29 19.94 11.20
N GLY A 157 -12.24 19.01 11.05
CA GLY A 157 -12.01 17.73 10.38
C GLY A 157 -11.72 17.89 8.89
N ALA A 158 -12.45 18.77 8.19
CA ALA A 158 -12.18 19.06 6.78
C ALA A 158 -10.78 19.68 6.59
N ASP A 159 -10.40 20.64 7.44
CA ASP A 159 -9.06 21.25 7.41
C ASP A 159 -7.96 20.21 7.70
N LEU A 160 -8.17 19.35 8.70
CA LEU A 160 -7.24 18.26 9.05
C LEU A 160 -7.04 17.30 7.88
N ILE A 161 -8.12 16.84 7.25
CA ILE A 161 -8.07 15.92 6.09
C ILE A 161 -7.30 16.58 4.93
N ALA A 162 -7.51 17.86 4.67
CA ALA A 162 -6.80 18.60 3.62
C ALA A 162 -5.29 18.70 3.90
N HIS A 163 -4.86 18.94 5.14
CA HIS A 163 -3.45 18.96 5.51
C HIS A 163 -2.78 17.57 5.36
N PHE A 164 -3.44 16.51 5.82
CA PHE A 164 -2.93 15.16 5.61
C PHE A 164 -2.84 14.79 4.13
N ALA A 165 -3.79 15.23 3.30
CA ALA A 165 -3.75 15.00 1.86
C ALA A 165 -2.54 15.69 1.19
N ARG A 166 -2.15 16.90 1.62
CA ARG A 166 -0.91 17.57 1.16
C ARG A 166 0.34 16.79 1.52
N LEU A 167 0.37 16.17 2.71
CA LEU A 167 1.45 15.26 3.11
C LEU A 167 1.50 13.95 2.31
N GLY A 168 0.49 13.67 1.47
CA GLY A 168 0.33 12.39 0.78
C GLY A 168 -0.24 11.28 1.66
N SER A 169 -0.80 11.62 2.83
CA SER A 169 -1.44 10.69 3.76
C SER A 169 -2.97 10.74 3.61
N LYS A 170 -3.60 9.57 3.52
CA LYS A 170 -5.07 9.46 3.54
C LYS A 170 -5.56 9.57 4.98
N CYS A 171 -6.39 10.56 5.26
CA CYS A 171 -7.02 10.75 6.56
C CYS A 171 -8.54 10.56 6.43
N VAL A 172 -9.13 9.75 7.30
CA VAL A 172 -10.57 9.45 7.29
C VAL A 172 -11.16 9.58 8.70
N GLU A 173 -12.40 10.03 8.78
CA GLU A 173 -13.14 10.05 10.04
C GLU A 173 -13.45 8.62 10.50
N LEU A 174 -13.37 8.39 11.81
CA LEU A 174 -13.75 7.12 12.41
C LEU A 174 -15.19 7.17 12.89
N GLU A 175 -15.95 6.14 12.52
CA GLU A 175 -17.31 5.92 13.01
C GLU A 175 -17.30 5.35 14.46
N ILE A 176 -18.46 5.18 15.02
CA ILE A 176 -18.64 4.75 16.40
C ILE A 176 -18.08 3.34 16.66
N ASP A 177 -18.38 2.40 15.80
CA ASP A 177 -17.93 1.00 15.89
C ASP A 177 -16.40 0.89 15.72
N GLU A 178 -15.81 1.64 14.80
CA GLU A 178 -14.36 1.69 14.60
C GLU A 178 -13.64 2.24 15.85
N ARG A 179 -14.14 3.32 16.45
CA ARG A 179 -13.57 3.88 17.68
C ARG A 179 -13.71 2.95 18.88
N LEU A 180 -14.85 2.28 19.02
CA LEU A 180 -15.05 1.29 20.09
C LEU A 180 -14.17 0.06 19.87
N ARG A 181 -13.97 -0.37 18.62
CA ARG A 181 -13.11 -1.50 18.28
C ARG A 181 -11.65 -1.25 18.67
N ILE A 182 -11.11 -0.05 18.48
CA ILE A 182 -9.75 0.29 18.93
C ILE A 182 -9.61 0.06 20.43
N ILE A 183 -10.62 0.43 21.21
CA ILE A 183 -10.63 0.29 22.67
C ILE A 183 -10.80 -1.17 23.06
N HIS A 184 -11.71 -1.88 22.42
CA HIS A 184 -11.94 -3.32 22.62
C HIS A 184 -10.66 -4.11 22.36
N ASP A 185 -10.03 -3.92 21.19
CA ASP A 185 -8.85 -4.67 20.78
C ASP A 185 -7.63 -4.40 21.70
N PHE A 186 -7.58 -3.23 22.35
CA PHE A 186 -6.57 -2.93 23.36
C PHE A 186 -6.82 -3.68 24.67
N PHE A 187 -8.05 -3.71 25.16
CA PHE A 187 -8.38 -4.30 26.46
C PHE A 187 -8.65 -5.80 26.40
N ARG A 188 -9.14 -6.30 25.26
CA ARG A 188 -9.55 -7.70 25.04
C ARG A 188 -8.72 -8.37 23.94
N VAL A 189 -7.40 -8.32 24.09
CA VAL A 189 -6.44 -8.94 23.14
C VAL A 189 -6.69 -10.44 23.07
N GLY A 190 -6.90 -10.94 21.84
CA GLY A 190 -7.26 -12.33 21.55
C GLY A 190 -8.77 -12.58 21.37
N GLU A 191 -9.60 -11.57 21.66
CA GLU A 191 -11.05 -11.61 21.49
C GLU A 191 -11.54 -10.68 20.37
N GLU A 192 -10.64 -10.19 19.49
CA GLU A 192 -10.94 -9.18 18.48
C GLU A 192 -12.02 -9.62 17.49
N SER A 193 -12.12 -10.94 17.23
CA SER A 193 -13.16 -11.52 16.37
C SER A 193 -14.54 -11.56 17.02
N LEU A 194 -14.62 -11.44 18.35
CA LEU A 194 -15.87 -11.43 19.11
C LEU A 194 -16.51 -10.04 19.15
N PHE A 195 -15.80 -9.00 18.72
CA PHE A 195 -16.35 -7.65 18.68
C PHE A 195 -17.47 -7.55 17.65
N ASN A 196 -18.68 -7.40 18.14
CA ASN A 196 -19.88 -7.16 17.33
C ASN A 196 -20.74 -6.10 18.04
N PHE A 197 -20.54 -4.84 17.65
CA PHE A 197 -21.28 -3.72 18.21
C PHE A 197 -22.32 -3.22 17.21
N ASP A 198 -23.60 -3.23 17.60
CA ASP A 198 -24.70 -2.58 16.90
C ASP A 198 -25.43 -1.65 17.86
N LEU A 199 -25.45 -0.36 17.54
CA LEU A 199 -26.10 0.65 18.35
C LEU A 199 -27.63 0.44 18.45
N LYS A 200 -28.28 -0.09 17.40
CA LYS A 200 -29.72 -0.41 17.38
C LYS A 200 -30.04 -1.57 18.31
N ASP A 201 -29.24 -2.62 18.27
CA ASP A 201 -29.37 -3.78 19.13
C ASP A 201 -29.13 -3.44 20.60
N LYS A 202 -28.14 -2.57 20.87
CA LYS A 202 -27.86 -2.06 22.21
C LYS A 202 -29.08 -1.37 22.80
N ARG A 203 -29.71 -0.46 22.05
CA ARG A 203 -30.91 0.27 22.53
C ARG A 203 -32.08 -0.66 22.86
N LYS A 204 -32.23 -1.75 22.13
CA LYS A 204 -33.27 -2.76 22.34
C LYS A 204 -33.00 -3.65 23.56
N LYS A 205 -31.73 -4.05 23.77
CA LYS A 205 -31.33 -5.00 24.84
C LYS A 205 -30.96 -4.34 26.16
N GLY A 206 -30.89 -3.01 26.23
CA GLY A 206 -30.56 -2.27 27.47
C GLY A 206 -29.09 -2.39 27.92
N HIS A 207 -28.22 -2.94 27.05
CA HIS A 207 -26.78 -3.05 27.35
C HIS A 207 -26.07 -1.70 27.34
N ASN A 208 -25.06 -1.56 28.21
CA ASN A 208 -24.16 -0.42 28.16
C ASN A 208 -23.10 -0.67 27.08
N PHE A 209 -22.75 0.36 26.30
CA PHE A 209 -21.66 0.23 25.30
C PHE A 209 -20.31 -0.16 25.92
N LYS A 210 -20.11 0.14 27.20
CA LYS A 210 -18.93 -0.24 27.96
C LYS A 210 -18.81 -1.76 28.19
N ASP A 211 -19.91 -2.52 28.12
CA ASP A 211 -19.89 -3.97 28.18
C ASP A 211 -19.12 -4.60 27.01
N TYR A 212 -19.07 -3.91 25.87
CA TYR A 212 -18.37 -4.36 24.67
C TYR A 212 -16.87 -4.06 24.68
N ILE A 213 -16.41 -3.08 25.49
CA ILE A 213 -15.01 -2.58 25.41
C ILE A 213 -14.22 -2.78 26.71
N CYS A 214 -14.88 -2.99 27.86
CA CYS A 214 -14.18 -3.14 29.11
C CYS A 214 -13.59 -4.54 29.26
N PRO A 215 -12.40 -4.69 29.87
CA PRO A 215 -11.90 -5.99 30.30
C PRO A 215 -12.69 -6.48 31.53
N ASP A 216 -12.65 -7.77 31.82
CA ASP A 216 -13.35 -8.34 32.97
C ASP A 216 -12.71 -7.91 34.29
N ILE A 217 -11.39 -7.75 34.29
CA ILE A 217 -10.60 -7.34 35.49
C ILE A 217 -9.65 -6.22 35.09
N LEU A 218 -9.61 -5.16 35.87
CA LEU A 218 -8.64 -4.07 35.75
C LEU A 218 -8.14 -3.66 37.13
N GLU A 219 -6.87 -3.95 37.42
CA GLU A 219 -6.24 -3.72 38.74
C GLU A 219 -5.03 -2.80 38.57
N PHE A 220 -4.98 -1.69 39.32
CA PHE A 220 -3.86 -0.75 39.28
C PHE A 220 -2.93 -0.94 40.49
N LYS A 221 -1.64 -1.05 40.22
CA LYS A 221 -0.55 -1.10 41.20
C LYS A 221 0.30 0.18 41.11
N ASN A 222 1.38 0.23 41.89
CA ASN A 222 2.22 1.42 41.99
C ASN A 222 2.87 1.82 40.66
N ASP A 223 3.35 0.85 39.87
CA ASP A 223 4.15 1.06 38.66
C ASP A 223 3.69 0.23 37.45
N TYR A 224 2.58 -0.50 37.59
CA TYR A 224 1.95 -1.25 36.52
C TYR A 224 0.44 -1.42 36.80
N PHE A 225 -0.28 -1.90 35.80
CA PHE A 225 -1.67 -2.34 35.95
C PHE A 225 -1.82 -3.74 35.36
N LYS A 226 -2.91 -4.42 35.77
CA LYS A 226 -3.26 -5.74 35.29
C LYS A 226 -4.63 -5.66 34.63
N MET A 227 -4.77 -6.21 33.42
CA MET A 227 -6.03 -6.33 32.69
C MET A 227 -6.23 -7.78 32.29
N GLY A 228 -7.24 -8.43 32.88
CA GLY A 228 -7.42 -9.87 32.75
C GLY A 228 -6.12 -10.60 33.16
N ASN A 229 -5.56 -11.41 32.26
CA ASN A 229 -4.33 -12.15 32.50
C ASN A 229 -3.06 -11.40 31.99
N ARG A 230 -3.19 -10.17 31.50
CA ARG A 230 -2.09 -9.39 30.94
C ARG A 230 -1.65 -8.27 31.89
N TYR A 231 -0.42 -7.84 31.70
CA TYR A 231 0.20 -6.76 32.46
C TYR A 231 0.44 -5.56 31.56
N GLY A 232 0.22 -4.36 32.07
CA GLY A 232 0.47 -3.12 31.37
C GLY A 232 1.24 -2.12 32.20
N ARG A 233 1.95 -1.21 31.57
CA ARG A 233 2.73 -0.15 32.21
C ARG A 233 2.67 1.13 31.39
N VAL A 234 2.47 2.25 32.08
CA VAL A 234 2.49 3.58 31.48
C VAL A 234 3.83 4.26 31.76
N LEU A 235 4.43 4.78 30.70
CA LEU A 235 5.62 5.62 30.75
C LEU A 235 5.29 7.00 30.19
N PHE A 236 6.11 7.99 30.55
CA PHE A 236 6.01 9.34 30.02
C PHE A 236 7.40 9.91 29.73
N LEU A 237 7.48 10.87 28.79
CA LEU A 237 8.71 11.58 28.48
C LEU A 237 9.02 12.57 29.61
N LYS A 238 10.09 12.28 30.37
CA LYS A 238 10.52 13.10 31.50
C LYS A 238 11.47 14.22 31.06
N GLU A 239 12.48 13.89 30.28
CA GLU A 239 13.51 14.83 29.80
C GLU A 239 13.93 14.47 28.37
N TYR A 240 14.36 15.46 27.61
CA TYR A 240 14.91 15.31 26.27
C TYR A 240 16.04 16.32 26.05
N ALA A 241 16.99 15.97 25.17
CA ALA A 241 18.07 16.87 24.81
C ALA A 241 17.60 17.97 23.85
N SER A 242 18.39 19.02 23.74
CA SER A 242 18.15 20.11 22.78
C SER A 242 18.20 19.67 21.32
N TYR A 243 18.78 18.49 21.03
CA TYR A 243 18.83 17.90 19.72
C TYR A 243 18.29 16.47 19.75
N ILE A 244 17.22 16.20 19.02
CA ILE A 244 16.60 14.88 18.85
C ILE A 244 16.56 14.56 17.36
N LYS A 245 16.80 13.29 17.01
CA LYS A 245 16.67 12.82 15.64
C LYS A 245 15.20 12.49 15.31
N ASP A 246 14.77 12.80 14.11
CA ASP A 246 13.45 12.46 13.56
C ASP A 246 13.15 10.95 13.52
N SER A 247 14.21 10.10 13.56
CA SER A 247 14.08 8.64 13.62
C SER A 247 13.65 8.11 15.00
N MET A 248 13.62 8.94 16.05
CA MET A 248 13.34 8.49 17.42
C MET A 248 11.99 7.80 17.55
N ILE A 249 10.92 8.43 17.05
CA ILE A 249 9.56 7.86 17.14
C ILE A 249 9.49 6.54 16.37
N ALA A 250 10.07 6.49 15.18
CA ALA A 250 10.13 5.27 14.38
C ALA A 250 10.86 4.15 15.11
N GLU A 251 12.03 4.41 15.73
CA GLU A 251 12.79 3.39 16.46
C GLU A 251 12.08 2.95 17.76
N LEU A 252 11.40 3.84 18.48
CA LEU A 252 10.63 3.51 19.67
C LEU A 252 9.41 2.65 19.36
N THR A 253 8.78 2.89 18.20
CA THR A 253 7.59 2.16 17.77
C THR A 253 7.89 0.95 16.89
N ASP A 254 9.14 0.72 16.47
CA ASP A 254 9.58 -0.46 15.68
C ASP A 254 9.78 -1.73 16.54
N MET A 255 9.31 -1.71 17.77
CA MET A 255 9.46 -2.84 18.65
C MET A 255 8.34 -3.87 18.41
N ASN A 256 8.70 -5.17 18.32
CA ASN A 256 7.73 -6.27 18.18
C ASN A 256 6.91 -6.47 19.46
N ARG A 257 6.09 -5.49 19.81
CA ARG A 257 5.33 -5.44 21.07
C ARG A 257 4.03 -4.68 20.90
N ASN A 258 3.04 -5.02 21.70
CA ASN A 258 1.86 -4.21 21.84
C ASN A 258 2.24 -2.92 22.58
N LEU A 259 2.15 -1.81 21.89
CA LEU A 259 2.54 -0.49 22.38
C LEU A 259 1.52 0.53 21.86
N MET A 260 1.05 1.39 22.73
CA MET A 260 0.31 2.58 22.34
C MET A 260 1.06 3.82 22.80
N MET A 261 1.48 4.66 21.85
CA MET A 261 2.14 5.93 22.13
C MET A 261 1.23 7.07 21.73
N SER A 262 1.06 8.04 22.61
CA SER A 262 0.24 9.24 22.35
C SER A 262 1.00 10.51 22.67
N ILE A 263 0.85 11.48 21.80
CA ILE A 263 1.36 12.85 21.94
C ILE A 263 0.16 13.78 22.02
N ASP A 264 -0.12 14.30 23.20
CA ASP A 264 -1.12 15.36 23.39
C ASP A 264 -0.50 16.71 23.06
N VAL A 265 -1.11 17.46 22.19
CA VAL A 265 -0.68 18.79 21.75
C VAL A 265 -1.76 19.82 22.03
N THR A 266 -1.40 20.88 22.70
CA THR A 266 -2.28 22.03 22.93
C THR A 266 -1.54 23.30 22.58
N PRO A 267 -1.87 23.98 21.46
CA PRO A 267 -1.27 25.25 21.08
C PRO A 267 -1.63 26.34 22.08
N VAL A 268 -0.67 27.20 22.38
CA VAL A 268 -0.88 28.39 23.19
C VAL A 268 -1.25 29.54 22.26
N PRO A 269 -2.23 30.40 22.59
CA PRO A 269 -2.50 31.59 21.82
C PRO A 269 -1.23 32.46 21.66
N THR A 270 -0.95 32.93 20.45
CA THR A 270 0.32 33.59 20.13
C THR A 270 0.60 34.83 21.03
N ASP A 271 -0.43 35.58 21.35
CA ASP A 271 -0.32 36.75 22.25
C ASP A 271 0.04 36.35 23.70
N GLU A 272 -0.46 35.21 24.18
CA GLU A 272 -0.07 34.66 25.51
C GLU A 272 1.37 34.08 25.46
N ALA A 273 1.73 33.42 24.36
CA ALA A 273 3.05 32.82 24.19
C ALA A 273 4.17 33.87 24.15
N VAL A 274 3.98 34.95 23.37
CA VAL A 274 4.93 36.05 23.28
C VAL A 274 5.11 36.75 24.62
N ARG A 275 4.00 37.08 25.31
CA ARG A 275 4.07 37.71 26.65
C ARG A 275 4.79 36.81 27.68
N GLU A 276 4.60 35.52 27.65
CA GLU A 276 5.29 34.61 28.57
C GLU A 276 6.79 34.53 28.24
N ALA A 277 7.17 34.47 26.92
CA ALA A 277 8.56 34.46 26.51
C ALA A 277 9.28 35.77 26.91
N GLU A 278 8.63 36.93 26.69
CA GLU A 278 9.13 38.23 27.14
C GLU A 278 9.32 38.29 28.66
N SER A 279 8.33 37.80 29.40
CA SER A 279 8.39 37.76 30.88
C SER A 279 9.53 36.86 31.38
N ARG A 280 9.77 35.72 30.76
CA ARG A 280 10.89 34.83 31.10
C ARG A 280 12.24 35.47 30.76
N LEU A 281 12.34 36.09 29.57
CA LEU A 281 13.58 36.78 29.14
C LEU A 281 13.90 37.89 30.13
N LEU A 282 12.92 38.73 30.51
CA LEU A 282 13.08 39.77 31.50
C LEU A 282 13.52 39.22 32.87
N GLY A 283 12.97 38.04 33.28
CA GLY A 283 13.38 37.35 34.51
C GLY A 283 14.86 36.94 34.48
N VAL A 284 15.33 36.38 33.37
CA VAL A 284 16.74 36.00 33.19
C VAL A 284 17.64 37.26 33.18
N GLU A 285 17.27 38.32 32.50
CA GLU A 285 18.02 39.57 32.47
C GLU A 285 18.08 40.23 33.87
N THR A 286 17.01 40.18 34.60
CA THR A 286 16.96 40.64 36.00
C THR A 286 17.90 39.80 36.89
N ASN A 287 17.94 38.49 36.70
CA ASN A 287 18.86 37.63 37.46
C ASN A 287 20.32 37.93 37.12
N ILE A 288 20.66 38.15 35.86
CA ILE A 288 21.98 38.57 35.43
C ILE A 288 22.36 39.92 36.05
N THR A 289 21.47 40.89 35.99
CA THR A 289 21.69 42.22 36.59
C THR A 289 21.88 42.15 38.09
N ASN A 290 21.10 41.35 38.80
CA ASN A 290 21.22 41.14 40.23
C ASN A 290 22.53 40.44 40.59
N TRP A 291 22.97 39.47 39.78
CA TRP A 291 24.26 38.79 39.95
C TRP A 291 25.40 39.82 39.78
N GLN A 292 25.39 40.63 38.70
CA GLN A 292 26.40 41.66 38.45
C GLN A 292 26.43 42.68 39.60
N ARG A 293 25.30 43.14 40.11
CA ARG A 293 25.23 44.03 41.27
C ARG A 293 25.87 43.44 42.52
N ARG A 294 25.66 42.13 42.76
CA ARG A 294 26.31 41.45 43.89
C ARG A 294 27.80 41.32 43.70
N GLN A 295 28.32 41.08 42.51
CA GLN A 295 29.75 41.02 42.24
C GLN A 295 30.36 42.41 42.43
N ASN A 296 29.75 43.46 41.94
CA ASN A 296 30.21 44.85 42.11
C ASN A 296 30.25 45.25 43.59
N SER A 297 29.21 44.87 44.38
CA SER A 297 29.20 45.12 45.82
C SER A 297 30.32 44.36 46.58
N ASN A 298 30.82 43.28 46.05
CA ASN A 298 31.93 42.50 46.54
C ASN A 298 33.31 42.97 45.97
N ASN A 299 33.36 44.11 45.32
CA ASN A 299 34.54 44.67 44.64
C ASN A 299 35.14 43.80 43.53
N ASN A 300 34.34 42.93 42.95
CA ASN A 300 34.75 42.02 41.86
C ASN A 300 34.22 42.53 40.50
N PHE A 301 34.77 43.65 40.02
CA PHE A 301 34.32 44.34 38.81
C PHE A 301 34.68 43.63 37.52
N SER A 302 35.59 42.69 37.54
CA SER A 302 36.01 41.90 36.36
C SER A 302 35.33 40.54 36.27
N ALA A 303 34.33 40.25 37.13
CA ALA A 303 33.58 39.00 37.09
C ALA A 303 32.75 38.91 35.80
N THR A 304 33.03 37.87 34.99
CA THR A 304 32.19 37.55 33.81
C THR A 304 30.94 36.84 34.26
N VAL A 305 29.81 37.13 33.54
CA VAL A 305 28.57 36.45 33.80
C VAL A 305 28.74 34.93 33.66
N PRO A 306 28.20 34.12 34.58
CA PRO A 306 28.26 32.66 34.45
C PRO A 306 27.70 32.20 33.10
N TYR A 307 28.41 31.27 32.46
CA TYR A 307 28.04 30.71 31.14
C TYR A 307 26.58 30.26 31.09
N ASP A 308 26.10 29.61 32.13
CA ASP A 308 24.72 29.11 32.22
C ASP A 308 23.68 30.25 32.11
N MET A 309 23.96 31.40 32.71
CA MET A 309 23.03 32.56 32.63
C MET A 309 23.07 33.22 31.26
N GLU A 310 24.25 33.31 30.63
CA GLU A 310 24.34 33.81 29.24
C GLU A 310 23.68 32.85 28.27
N GLN A 311 23.86 31.57 28.42
CA GLN A 311 23.22 30.54 27.62
C GLN A 311 21.70 30.61 27.75
N GLN A 312 21.16 30.71 28.98
CA GLN A 312 19.73 30.87 29.22
C GLN A 312 19.16 32.14 28.56
N LYS A 313 19.90 33.25 28.63
CA LYS A 313 19.49 34.51 27.96
C LYS A 313 19.42 34.30 26.44
N LYS A 314 20.42 33.65 25.85
CA LYS A 314 20.49 33.37 24.42
C LYS A 314 19.34 32.49 23.98
N GLU A 315 19.09 31.40 24.69
CA GLU A 315 18.00 30.46 24.40
C GLU A 315 16.61 31.13 24.49
N MET A 316 16.39 31.99 25.52
CA MET A 316 15.11 32.72 25.64
C MET A 316 14.93 33.76 24.56
N LYS A 317 16.00 34.39 24.09
CA LYS A 317 15.95 35.34 22.98
C LYS A 317 15.65 34.61 21.67
N GLU A 318 16.33 33.53 21.38
CA GLU A 318 16.08 32.68 20.21
C GLU A 318 14.62 32.16 20.22
N PHE A 319 14.12 31.72 21.37
CA PHE A 319 12.74 31.28 21.52
C PHE A 319 11.73 32.43 21.24
N LEU A 320 12.00 33.66 21.69
CA LEU A 320 11.16 34.81 21.38
C LEU A 320 11.22 35.20 19.89
N ASP A 321 12.40 35.12 19.27
CA ASP A 321 12.59 35.36 17.85
C ASP A 321 11.84 34.31 17.01
N ASP A 322 11.85 33.03 17.42
CA ASP A 322 11.09 31.96 16.77
C ASP A 322 9.58 32.24 16.77
N LEU A 323 9.04 32.75 17.90
CA LEU A 323 7.62 33.06 18.02
C LEU A 323 7.18 34.29 17.25
N THR A 324 8.10 35.25 17.05
CA THR A 324 7.76 36.59 16.47
C THR A 324 8.13 36.73 15.01
N THR A 325 9.17 36.02 14.53
CA THR A 325 9.73 36.19 13.18
C THR A 325 9.71 34.94 12.30
N ARG A 326 9.64 33.73 12.89
CA ARG A 326 9.77 32.47 12.15
C ARG A 326 8.49 31.65 12.05
N ASP A 327 7.33 32.24 12.32
CA ASP A 327 6.00 31.57 12.30
C ASP A 327 5.91 30.29 13.16
N GLN A 328 6.74 30.24 14.23
CA GLN A 328 6.67 29.12 15.18
C GLN A 328 5.57 29.40 16.22
N ARG A 329 4.89 28.34 16.65
CA ARG A 329 3.92 28.42 17.76
C ARG A 329 4.47 27.75 19.01
N MET A 330 4.09 28.27 20.15
CA MET A 330 4.35 27.61 21.42
C MET A 330 3.26 26.59 21.70
N MET A 331 3.66 25.36 22.00
CA MET A 331 2.76 24.24 22.24
C MET A 331 3.08 23.56 23.57
N PHE A 332 2.04 23.21 24.32
CA PHE A 332 2.17 22.30 25.45
C PHE A 332 1.99 20.87 24.94
N SER A 333 2.97 20.02 25.23
CA SER A 333 2.94 18.63 24.82
C SER A 333 3.10 17.69 26.01
N VAL A 334 2.36 16.55 25.95
CA VAL A 334 2.53 15.43 26.87
C VAL A 334 2.69 14.17 26.04
N LEU A 335 3.86 13.53 26.13
CA LEU A 335 4.10 12.26 25.46
C LEU A 335 3.98 11.11 26.46
N THR A 336 3.08 10.18 26.17
CA THR A 336 2.82 8.99 26.98
C THR A 336 2.93 7.72 26.14
N MET A 337 3.36 6.63 26.78
CA MET A 337 3.44 5.31 26.18
C MET A 337 2.82 4.28 27.11
N VAL A 338 2.03 3.37 26.57
CA VAL A 338 1.53 2.18 27.26
C VAL A 338 2.10 0.95 26.57
N ILE A 339 2.77 0.11 27.32
CA ILE A 339 3.21 -1.21 26.87
C ILE A 339 2.44 -2.29 27.58
N THR A 340 2.11 -3.38 26.89
CA THR A 340 1.42 -4.53 27.46
C THR A 340 2.15 -5.82 27.14
N ALA A 341 2.15 -6.76 28.11
CA ALA A 341 2.83 -8.04 27.99
C ALA A 341 2.03 -9.17 28.66
N ASP A 342 2.31 -10.41 28.28
CA ASP A 342 1.60 -11.59 28.79
C ASP A 342 2.13 -12.03 30.17
N SER A 343 3.30 -11.52 30.60
CA SER A 343 3.84 -11.76 31.94
C SER A 343 4.55 -10.52 32.50
N TYR A 344 4.61 -10.44 33.83
CA TYR A 344 5.31 -9.36 34.51
C TYR A 344 6.82 -9.32 34.19
N LYS A 345 7.45 -10.49 34.03
CA LYS A 345 8.87 -10.59 33.63
C LYS A 345 9.10 -10.00 32.24
N GLN A 346 8.23 -10.35 31.30
CA GLN A 346 8.29 -9.78 29.94
C GLN A 346 8.04 -8.27 29.96
N LEU A 347 7.07 -7.77 30.73
CA LEU A 347 6.80 -6.35 30.89
C LEU A 347 8.06 -5.58 31.36
N ASN A 348 8.81 -6.13 32.34
CA ASN A 348 10.06 -5.52 32.79
C ASN A 348 11.13 -5.50 31.71
N ASN A 349 11.34 -6.62 31.01
CA ASN A 349 12.31 -6.70 29.93
C ASN A 349 11.95 -5.71 28.81
N ASP A 350 10.69 -5.61 28.46
CA ASP A 350 10.17 -4.72 27.43
C ASP A 350 10.32 -3.26 27.82
N THR A 351 10.08 -2.95 29.10
CA THR A 351 10.31 -1.61 29.66
C THR A 351 11.77 -1.20 29.55
N GLU A 352 12.70 -2.06 29.99
CA GLU A 352 14.15 -1.77 29.95
C GLU A 352 14.66 -1.59 28.51
N ALA A 353 14.20 -2.42 27.57
CA ALA A 353 14.56 -2.27 26.16
C ALA A 353 14.09 -0.92 25.61
N LEU A 354 12.85 -0.50 25.94
CA LEU A 354 12.30 0.78 25.52
C LEU A 354 13.10 1.96 26.12
N LEU A 355 13.39 1.91 27.42
CA LEU A 355 14.21 2.93 28.09
C LEU A 355 15.62 3.01 27.51
N THR A 356 16.20 1.88 27.12
CA THR A 356 17.52 1.83 26.49
C THR A 356 17.48 2.47 25.09
N THR A 357 16.45 2.17 24.29
CA THR A 357 16.27 2.82 22.98
C THR A 357 16.08 4.32 23.12
N ALA A 358 15.29 4.77 24.10
CA ALA A 358 15.09 6.19 24.36
C ALA A 358 16.39 6.91 24.74
N ARG A 359 17.23 6.29 25.61
CA ARG A 359 18.54 6.83 26.01
C ARG A 359 19.50 6.98 24.82
N LYS A 360 19.43 6.08 23.83
CA LYS A 360 20.20 6.18 22.58
C LYS A 360 19.89 7.49 21.83
N HIS A 361 18.65 7.98 21.95
CA HIS A 361 18.18 9.24 21.38
C HIS A 361 18.28 10.42 22.37
N LEU A 362 19.03 10.27 23.46
CA LEU A 362 19.15 11.29 24.49
C LEU A 362 17.81 11.72 25.12
N CYS A 363 16.84 10.83 25.07
CA CYS A 363 15.53 11.01 25.71
C CYS A 363 15.42 10.17 26.99
N GLN A 364 14.87 10.75 28.02
CA GLN A 364 14.63 10.07 29.29
C GLN A 364 13.14 9.84 29.50
N PHE A 365 12.71 8.60 29.37
CA PHE A 365 11.38 8.17 29.79
C PHE A 365 11.41 7.70 31.22
N ALA A 366 10.31 7.90 31.92
CA ALA A 366 10.12 7.42 33.28
C ALA A 366 8.81 6.64 33.41
N ILE A 367 8.81 5.65 34.31
CA ILE A 367 7.59 4.92 34.66
C ILE A 367 6.71 5.84 35.49
N LEU A 368 5.43 5.94 35.13
CA LEU A 368 4.46 6.73 35.86
C LEU A 368 4.06 5.96 37.16
N LYS A 369 4.58 6.43 38.29
CA LYS A 369 4.30 5.78 39.61
C LYS A 369 3.03 6.36 40.26
N TYR A 370 2.21 5.49 40.87
CA TYR A 370 0.96 5.81 41.57
C TYR A 370 -0.15 6.46 40.73
N GLN A 371 0.07 6.70 39.45
CA GLN A 371 -0.88 7.36 38.52
C GLN A 371 -1.12 6.51 37.27
N GLN A 372 -0.99 5.19 37.34
CA GLN A 372 -1.15 4.29 36.20
C GLN A 372 -2.51 4.40 35.51
N MET A 373 -3.60 4.61 36.31
CA MET A 373 -4.96 4.81 35.81
C MET A 373 -5.08 6.12 34.99
N ASP A 374 -4.57 7.23 35.52
CA ASP A 374 -4.61 8.52 34.87
C ASP A 374 -3.73 8.55 33.64
N GLY A 375 -2.57 7.86 33.72
CA GLY A 375 -1.66 7.66 32.58
C GLY A 375 -2.30 6.84 31.47
N LEU A 376 -2.95 5.71 31.79
CA LEU A 376 -3.66 4.89 30.82
C LEU A 376 -4.75 5.70 30.11
N ASN A 377 -5.59 6.42 30.85
CA ASN A 377 -6.63 7.27 30.28
C ASN A 377 -6.07 8.42 29.41
N THR A 378 -4.85 8.88 29.73
CA THR A 378 -4.16 9.89 28.91
C THR A 378 -3.60 9.27 27.63
N ALA A 379 -3.02 8.08 27.67
CA ALA A 379 -2.42 7.43 26.51
C ALA A 379 -3.45 6.88 25.51
N MET A 380 -4.63 6.49 25.98
CA MET A 380 -5.70 6.00 25.11
C MET A 380 -6.30 7.11 24.22
N PRO A 381 -6.81 6.78 23.01
CA PRO A 381 -7.38 7.76 22.08
C PRO A 381 -8.79 8.23 22.49
N PHE A 382 -9.01 8.46 23.80
CA PHE A 382 -10.26 9.02 24.30
C PHE A 382 -10.37 10.53 24.04
N GLY A 383 -9.23 11.24 24.03
CA GLY A 383 -9.16 12.70 24.02
C GLY A 383 -9.12 13.31 25.42
N THR A 384 -8.90 12.51 26.47
CA THR A 384 -8.67 13.00 27.84
C THR A 384 -7.18 13.12 28.12
N ARG A 385 -6.82 14.05 29.02
CA ARG A 385 -5.49 14.19 29.57
C ARG A 385 -5.62 14.35 31.09
N LYS A 386 -5.13 13.38 31.85
CA LYS A 386 -5.28 13.33 33.31
C LYS A 386 -3.95 13.47 34.02
N ILE A 387 -2.82 13.51 33.32
CA ILE A 387 -1.48 13.76 33.88
C ILE A 387 -0.98 15.15 33.49
N ASP A 388 -0.26 15.80 34.41
CA ASP A 388 0.15 17.21 34.32
C ASP A 388 1.65 17.35 34.00
N VAL A 389 2.24 16.42 33.23
CA VAL A 389 3.66 16.44 32.84
C VAL A 389 3.83 17.12 31.50
N PHE A 390 3.71 18.45 31.49
CA PHE A 390 3.85 19.24 30.27
C PHE A 390 5.30 19.49 29.89
N ARG A 391 5.53 19.53 28.57
CA ARG A 391 6.72 20.09 27.94
C ARG A 391 6.28 21.24 27.05
N THR A 392 7.04 22.33 27.10
CA THR A 392 6.85 23.47 26.21
C THR A 392 7.76 23.28 25.01
N LEU A 393 7.19 23.23 23.83
CA LEU A 393 7.89 23.01 22.56
C LEU A 393 7.50 24.09 21.56
N THR A 394 8.41 24.43 20.65
CA THR A 394 8.07 25.17 19.40
C THR A 394 7.48 24.17 18.40
N THR A 395 6.88 24.68 17.34
CA THR A 395 6.37 23.86 16.24
C THR A 395 7.44 22.95 15.68
N GLU A 396 8.64 23.47 15.39
CA GLU A 396 9.76 22.73 14.83
C GLU A 396 10.25 21.65 15.81
N SER A 397 10.39 21.97 17.10
CA SER A 397 10.76 21.01 18.13
C SER A 397 9.75 19.88 18.29
N LEU A 398 8.45 20.17 18.11
CA LEU A 398 7.40 19.16 18.15
C LEU A 398 7.37 18.34 16.85
N ALA A 399 7.67 18.95 15.70
CA ALA A 399 7.68 18.26 14.41
C ALA A 399 8.74 17.16 14.31
N VAL A 400 9.79 17.21 15.14
CA VAL A 400 10.77 16.11 15.24
C VAL A 400 10.11 14.78 15.69
N PHE A 401 8.99 14.85 16.42
CA PHE A 401 8.19 13.68 16.77
C PHE A 401 7.27 13.21 15.64
N ILE A 402 7.71 13.36 14.39
CA ILE A 402 6.97 12.98 13.18
C ILE A 402 6.53 11.51 13.24
N PRO A 403 5.22 11.21 13.05
CA PRO A 403 4.69 9.86 13.25
C PRO A 403 4.82 8.98 11.99
N PHE A 404 5.46 9.46 10.94
CA PHE A 404 5.55 8.77 9.66
C PHE A 404 6.83 7.95 9.53
N ARG A 405 6.72 6.79 8.86
CA ARG A 405 7.85 5.88 8.63
C ARG A 405 7.87 5.36 7.20
N VAL A 406 7.02 4.40 6.90
CA VAL A 406 6.91 3.75 5.59
C VAL A 406 5.49 3.24 5.39
N GLN A 407 5.00 3.33 4.18
CA GLN A 407 3.71 2.78 3.82
C GLN A 407 3.73 1.26 3.91
N ASP A 408 2.66 0.68 4.40
CA ASP A 408 2.37 -0.75 4.31
C ASP A 408 1.27 -0.98 3.28
N ILE A 409 1.40 -2.07 2.53
CA ILE A 409 0.46 -2.45 1.48
C ILE A 409 -0.34 -3.65 1.98
N TYR A 410 -1.61 -3.42 2.29
CA TYR A 410 -2.52 -4.45 2.74
C TYR A 410 -3.90 -4.27 2.11
N HIS A 411 -4.21 -5.12 1.13
CA HIS A 411 -5.53 -5.22 0.53
C HIS A 411 -6.23 -6.48 1.03
N LYS A 412 -7.46 -6.34 1.51
CA LYS A 412 -8.26 -7.50 1.93
C LYS A 412 -8.46 -8.45 0.75
N ASN A 413 -8.28 -9.75 0.98
CA ASN A 413 -8.32 -10.80 -0.03
C ASN A 413 -7.28 -10.63 -1.15
N GLY A 414 -6.20 -9.90 -0.89
CA GLY A 414 -5.07 -9.78 -1.80
C GLY A 414 -4.15 -11.00 -1.76
N ILE A 415 -3.18 -11.03 -2.67
CA ILE A 415 -2.13 -12.05 -2.71
C ILE A 415 -0.84 -11.56 -2.07
N TYR A 416 -0.03 -12.48 -1.60
CA TYR A 416 1.25 -12.20 -0.96
C TYR A 416 2.36 -11.98 -2.00
N TYR A 417 3.02 -10.82 -1.93
CA TYR A 417 4.14 -10.46 -2.81
C TYR A 417 5.51 -10.45 -2.11
N GLY A 418 5.53 -10.52 -0.78
CA GLY A 418 6.76 -10.49 0.01
C GLY A 418 6.58 -9.73 1.33
N GLN A 419 7.69 -9.38 1.95
CA GLN A 419 7.72 -8.58 3.18
C GLN A 419 8.36 -7.22 2.90
N ASN A 420 7.79 -6.16 3.45
CA ASN A 420 8.40 -4.84 3.46
C ASN A 420 9.74 -4.90 4.20
N VAL A 421 10.82 -4.43 3.59
CA VAL A 421 12.16 -4.50 4.18
C VAL A 421 12.27 -3.64 5.43
N ILE A 422 11.49 -2.57 5.54
CA ILE A 422 11.53 -1.59 6.62
C ILE A 422 10.60 -1.97 7.77
N SER A 423 9.29 -2.13 7.50
CA SER A 423 8.30 -2.47 8.53
C SER A 423 8.29 -3.95 8.89
N LYS A 424 8.88 -4.82 8.07
CA LYS A 424 8.80 -6.30 8.16
C LYS A 424 7.40 -6.87 7.98
N ASN A 425 6.42 -6.05 7.69
CA ASN A 425 5.05 -6.48 7.45
C ASN A 425 4.92 -7.19 6.10
N MET A 426 3.93 -8.07 6.01
CA MET A 426 3.59 -8.74 4.76
C MET A 426 3.00 -7.73 3.77
N ILE A 427 3.43 -7.80 2.52
CA ILE A 427 2.85 -7.05 1.41
C ILE A 427 1.77 -7.92 0.79
N ILE A 428 0.53 -7.51 1.00
CA ILE A 428 -0.67 -8.17 0.48
C ILE A 428 -1.37 -7.19 -0.46
N ALA A 429 -1.43 -7.51 -1.74
CA ALA A 429 -2.01 -6.63 -2.74
C ALA A 429 -3.01 -7.35 -3.64
N ASP A 430 -4.03 -6.63 -4.07
CA ASP A 430 -5.02 -7.11 -5.03
C ASP A 430 -5.10 -6.11 -6.19
N ARG A 431 -4.61 -6.52 -7.35
CA ARG A 431 -4.60 -5.72 -8.58
C ARG A 431 -5.99 -5.31 -9.06
N LYS A 432 -7.02 -6.08 -8.69
CA LYS A 432 -8.42 -5.79 -9.02
C LYS A 432 -8.95 -4.53 -8.33
N GLN A 433 -8.32 -4.12 -7.23
CA GLN A 433 -8.70 -2.91 -6.48
C GLN A 433 -8.04 -1.62 -7.02
N LEU A 434 -7.10 -1.75 -7.95
CA LEU A 434 -6.41 -0.62 -8.56
C LEU A 434 -7.22 0.00 -9.70
N LEU A 435 -6.98 1.29 -9.97
CA LEU A 435 -7.59 1.97 -11.13
C LEU A 435 -7.07 1.38 -12.44
N ASN A 436 -5.79 1.02 -12.49
CA ASN A 436 -5.16 0.28 -13.57
C ASN A 436 -4.38 -0.90 -13.01
N GLY A 437 -5.02 -2.08 -12.98
CA GLY A 437 -4.43 -3.31 -12.44
C GLY A 437 -3.43 -4.01 -13.37
N ASN A 438 -2.99 -3.39 -14.47
CA ASN A 438 -1.91 -3.92 -15.30
C ASN A 438 -0.56 -3.81 -14.59
N GLU A 439 0.32 -4.76 -14.85
CA GLU A 439 1.57 -4.95 -14.13
C GLU A 439 2.78 -4.93 -15.04
N PHE A 440 3.90 -4.45 -14.51
CA PHE A 440 5.24 -4.73 -15.06
C PHE A 440 6.14 -5.40 -14.01
N ILE A 441 6.87 -6.44 -14.45
CA ILE A 441 7.93 -7.09 -13.66
C ILE A 441 9.26 -6.84 -14.38
N LEU A 442 10.10 -6.01 -13.79
CA LEU A 442 11.34 -5.52 -14.36
C LEU A 442 12.55 -6.05 -13.61
N GLY A 443 13.63 -6.43 -14.30
CA GLY A 443 14.87 -6.83 -13.65
C GLY A 443 15.82 -7.56 -14.57
N VAL A 444 17.11 -7.55 -14.23
CA VAL A 444 18.15 -8.28 -14.99
C VAL A 444 17.92 -9.79 -15.00
N SER A 445 18.58 -10.49 -15.92
CA SER A 445 18.59 -11.96 -15.92
C SER A 445 19.07 -12.51 -14.58
N GLY A 446 18.40 -13.55 -14.07
CA GLY A 446 18.68 -14.11 -12.74
C GLY A 446 18.19 -13.28 -11.54
N GLY A 447 17.59 -12.10 -11.75
CA GLY A 447 17.04 -11.24 -10.70
C GLY A 447 15.76 -11.78 -10.02
N GLY A 448 15.13 -12.82 -10.58
CA GLY A 448 13.93 -13.45 -10.01
C GLY A 448 12.60 -13.05 -10.66
N LYS A 449 12.61 -12.47 -11.87
CA LYS A 449 11.39 -12.07 -12.62
C LYS A 449 10.41 -13.23 -12.82
N SER A 450 10.88 -14.29 -13.51
CA SER A 450 10.06 -15.46 -13.77
C SER A 450 9.60 -16.15 -12.49
N PHE A 451 10.39 -16.08 -11.40
CA PHE A 451 10.01 -16.57 -10.08
C PHE A 451 8.84 -15.76 -9.51
N ALA A 452 8.88 -14.43 -9.60
CA ALA A 452 7.80 -13.54 -9.15
C ALA A 452 6.51 -13.78 -9.94
N ALA A 453 6.60 -13.83 -11.28
CA ALA A 453 5.46 -14.12 -12.15
C ALA A 453 4.84 -15.49 -11.86
N LYS A 454 5.66 -16.54 -11.73
CA LYS A 454 5.19 -17.89 -11.37
C LYS A 454 4.53 -17.93 -9.98
N GLY A 455 5.04 -17.18 -9.02
CA GLY A 455 4.43 -17.02 -7.70
C GLY A 455 3.02 -16.43 -7.77
N GLU A 456 2.81 -15.41 -8.59
CA GLU A 456 1.49 -14.83 -8.81
C GLU A 456 0.56 -15.80 -9.54
N ILE A 457 1.03 -16.45 -10.59
CA ILE A 457 0.28 -17.48 -11.34
C ILE A 457 -0.20 -18.57 -10.38
N ILE A 458 0.68 -19.13 -9.56
CA ILE A 458 0.34 -20.14 -8.56
C ILE A 458 -0.75 -19.61 -7.61
N ASN A 459 -0.55 -18.42 -7.06
CA ASN A 459 -1.53 -17.87 -6.13
C ASN A 459 -2.90 -17.69 -6.78
N GLN A 460 -2.97 -17.14 -8.00
CA GLN A 460 -4.23 -16.99 -8.74
C GLN A 460 -4.88 -18.36 -9.04
N MET A 461 -4.09 -19.39 -9.36
CA MET A 461 -4.59 -20.76 -9.57
C MET A 461 -5.17 -21.36 -8.29
N LEU A 462 -4.56 -21.12 -7.14
CA LEU A 462 -4.97 -21.69 -5.86
C LEU A 462 -6.13 -20.92 -5.20
N SER A 463 -6.18 -19.59 -5.35
CA SER A 463 -7.09 -18.70 -4.58
C SER A 463 -8.33 -18.23 -5.35
N SER A 464 -8.32 -18.26 -6.68
CA SER A 464 -9.41 -17.71 -7.50
C SER A 464 -9.92 -18.74 -8.52
N ASP A 465 -10.92 -18.38 -9.30
CA ASP A 465 -11.42 -19.13 -10.47
C ASP A 465 -11.06 -18.45 -11.80
N ALA A 466 -10.25 -17.41 -11.74
CA ALA A 466 -9.80 -16.63 -12.90
C ALA A 466 -9.07 -17.51 -13.94
N ASP A 467 -9.20 -17.18 -15.22
CA ASP A 467 -8.39 -17.75 -16.26
C ASP A 467 -6.99 -17.13 -16.28
N ILE A 468 -5.99 -17.93 -16.60
CA ILE A 468 -4.60 -17.49 -16.69
C ILE A 468 -4.06 -17.86 -18.06
N ILE A 469 -3.51 -16.87 -18.75
CA ILE A 469 -2.92 -17.04 -20.08
C ILE A 469 -1.47 -16.56 -20.03
N ILE A 470 -0.54 -17.39 -20.54
CA ILE A 470 0.89 -17.12 -20.52
C ILE A 470 1.39 -17.10 -21.98
N ILE A 471 2.20 -16.11 -22.33
CA ILE A 471 3.02 -16.11 -23.56
C ILE A 471 4.46 -16.36 -23.12
N ASP A 472 5.02 -17.51 -23.55
CA ASP A 472 6.32 -18.04 -23.10
C ASP A 472 7.29 -18.19 -24.29
N PRO A 473 8.18 -17.22 -24.54
CA PRO A 473 9.16 -17.30 -25.60
C PRO A 473 10.39 -18.15 -25.26
N GLU A 474 10.60 -18.48 -23.99
CA GLU A 474 11.79 -19.21 -23.51
C GLU A 474 11.50 -20.60 -22.95
N ARG A 475 10.25 -21.06 -22.99
CA ARG A 475 9.77 -22.36 -22.49
C ARG A 475 10.06 -22.57 -20.99
N GLU A 476 9.96 -21.51 -20.21
CA GLU A 476 10.25 -21.56 -18.77
C GLU A 476 9.06 -22.02 -17.91
N TYR A 477 7.81 -21.85 -18.39
CA TYR A 477 6.59 -22.09 -17.61
C TYR A 477 6.05 -23.52 -17.74
N THR A 478 6.56 -24.31 -18.65
CA THR A 478 6.11 -25.69 -18.95
C THR A 478 5.96 -26.59 -17.69
N PRO A 479 6.94 -26.68 -16.75
CA PRO A 479 6.79 -27.51 -15.57
C PRO A 479 5.65 -27.07 -14.66
N LEU A 480 5.49 -25.74 -14.48
CA LEU A 480 4.43 -25.14 -13.67
C LEU A 480 3.04 -25.45 -14.26
N VAL A 481 2.89 -25.21 -15.57
CA VAL A 481 1.61 -25.38 -16.27
C VAL A 481 1.15 -26.84 -16.19
N LYS A 482 2.05 -27.80 -16.40
CA LYS A 482 1.75 -29.25 -16.24
C LYS A 482 1.33 -29.60 -14.81
N ALA A 483 2.05 -29.09 -13.81
CA ALA A 483 1.74 -29.36 -12.41
C ALA A 483 0.39 -28.77 -11.96
N MET A 484 -0.05 -27.67 -12.57
CA MET A 484 -1.32 -27.01 -12.30
C MET A 484 -2.48 -27.48 -13.20
N GLY A 485 -2.27 -28.53 -14.05
CA GLY A 485 -3.31 -29.07 -14.93
C GLY A 485 -3.67 -28.17 -16.13
N GLY A 486 -2.73 -27.30 -16.54
CA GLY A 486 -2.91 -26.39 -17.67
C GLY A 486 -2.56 -27.01 -19.03
N GLU A 487 -2.93 -26.31 -20.09
CA GLU A 487 -2.67 -26.65 -21.49
C GLU A 487 -1.44 -25.90 -22.03
N ILE A 488 -0.54 -26.62 -22.72
CA ILE A 488 0.62 -26.04 -23.38
C ILE A 488 0.42 -26.11 -24.90
N ILE A 489 0.32 -24.96 -25.49
CA ILE A 489 0.13 -24.82 -26.93
C ILE A 489 1.48 -24.44 -27.55
N ASN A 490 2.19 -25.41 -28.09
CA ASN A 490 3.43 -25.15 -28.81
C ASN A 490 3.10 -24.66 -30.22
N ILE A 491 3.59 -23.46 -30.56
CA ILE A 491 3.35 -22.81 -31.85
C ILE A 491 4.66 -22.78 -32.64
N SER A 492 4.72 -23.50 -33.76
CA SER A 492 5.85 -23.49 -34.69
C SER A 492 5.39 -23.86 -36.10
N ALA A 493 6.25 -23.68 -37.10
CA ALA A 493 5.96 -24.10 -38.46
C ALA A 493 5.73 -25.63 -38.61
N THR A 494 6.30 -26.43 -37.70
CA THR A 494 6.25 -27.90 -37.71
C THR A 494 5.37 -28.51 -36.63
N SER A 495 4.79 -27.67 -35.77
CA SER A 495 3.93 -28.15 -34.69
C SER A 495 2.64 -28.79 -35.23
N PRO A 496 2.15 -29.85 -34.56
CA PRO A 496 0.82 -30.38 -34.83
C PRO A 496 -0.31 -29.48 -34.31
N ASN A 497 0.04 -28.50 -33.46
CA ASN A 497 -0.91 -27.57 -32.87
C ASN A 497 -1.20 -26.42 -33.85
N HIS A 498 -2.47 -26.12 -34.05
CA HIS A 498 -2.93 -25.06 -34.92
C HIS A 498 -3.87 -24.13 -34.18
N ILE A 499 -3.75 -22.83 -34.44
CA ILE A 499 -4.66 -21.78 -34.00
C ILE A 499 -5.15 -21.07 -35.28
N ASN A 500 -6.45 -21.06 -35.48
CA ASN A 500 -7.04 -20.38 -36.63
C ASN A 500 -6.98 -18.85 -36.42
N ALA A 501 -6.26 -18.14 -37.26
CA ALA A 501 -6.20 -16.69 -37.22
C ALA A 501 -7.58 -16.00 -37.40
N MET A 502 -8.54 -16.75 -37.93
CA MET A 502 -9.90 -16.25 -38.16
C MET A 502 -10.90 -16.74 -37.10
N ASP A 503 -10.47 -17.31 -35.99
CA ASP A 503 -11.37 -17.66 -34.88
C ASP A 503 -12.03 -16.40 -34.32
N MET A 504 -13.34 -16.51 -34.06
CA MET A 504 -14.13 -15.39 -33.53
C MET A 504 -15.40 -15.94 -32.86
N ASN A 505 -15.81 -15.31 -31.77
CA ASN A 505 -17.07 -15.57 -31.10
C ASN A 505 -18.07 -14.39 -31.26
N LYS A 506 -19.31 -14.58 -30.87
CA LYS A 506 -20.38 -13.56 -30.96
C LYS A 506 -20.08 -12.31 -30.10
N ASP A 507 -19.30 -12.44 -29.02
CA ASP A 507 -19.00 -11.38 -28.05
C ASP A 507 -17.72 -10.60 -28.42
N TYR A 508 -17.03 -10.98 -29.50
CA TYR A 508 -15.76 -10.39 -29.94
C TYR A 508 -15.84 -8.87 -30.18
N GLY A 509 -17.02 -8.38 -30.55
CA GLY A 509 -17.26 -6.99 -30.94
C GLY A 509 -17.54 -6.02 -29.79
N ASP A 510 -17.62 -6.44 -28.54
CA ASP A 510 -18.00 -5.59 -27.39
C ASP A 510 -19.27 -4.73 -27.64
N GLY A 511 -20.29 -5.35 -28.25
CA GLY A 511 -21.53 -4.68 -28.63
C GLY A 511 -21.53 -4.06 -30.05
N ALA A 512 -20.38 -3.99 -30.73
CA ALA A 512 -20.25 -3.70 -32.16
C ALA A 512 -20.37 -4.99 -32.99
N ASN A 513 -20.47 -4.85 -34.30
CA ASN A 513 -20.45 -6.03 -35.17
C ASN A 513 -19.09 -6.73 -35.10
N PRO A 514 -19.00 -7.98 -34.62
CA PRO A 514 -17.74 -8.71 -34.48
C PRO A 514 -16.90 -8.78 -35.75
N VAL A 515 -17.55 -8.86 -36.91
CA VAL A 515 -16.87 -8.97 -38.22
C VAL A 515 -16.09 -7.70 -38.56
N ILE A 516 -16.54 -6.52 -38.13
CA ILE A 516 -15.82 -5.26 -38.38
C ILE A 516 -14.46 -5.28 -37.67
N LEU A 517 -14.44 -5.63 -36.38
CA LEU A 517 -13.18 -5.70 -35.62
C LEU A 517 -12.27 -6.83 -36.14
N LYS A 518 -12.87 -7.93 -36.58
CA LYS A 518 -12.10 -9.04 -37.17
C LYS A 518 -11.53 -8.64 -38.54
N SER A 519 -12.26 -7.83 -39.31
CA SER A 519 -11.76 -7.26 -40.59
C SER A 519 -10.55 -6.34 -40.34
N GLU A 520 -10.59 -5.50 -39.30
CA GLU A 520 -9.44 -4.67 -38.89
C GLU A 520 -8.24 -5.54 -38.51
N PHE A 521 -8.46 -6.63 -37.78
CA PHE A 521 -7.40 -7.59 -37.44
C PHE A 521 -6.82 -8.25 -38.70
N ILE A 522 -7.65 -8.74 -39.64
CA ILE A 522 -7.20 -9.37 -40.89
C ILE A 522 -6.46 -8.35 -41.77
N MET A 523 -6.89 -7.08 -41.83
CA MET A 523 -6.13 -6.03 -42.48
C MET A 523 -4.74 -5.88 -41.87
N SER A 524 -4.63 -5.82 -40.53
CA SER A 524 -3.34 -5.72 -39.84
C SER A 524 -2.47 -6.96 -40.09
N LEU A 525 -3.05 -8.14 -40.16
CA LEU A 525 -2.36 -9.38 -40.49
C LEU A 525 -1.83 -9.34 -41.92
N CYS A 526 -2.63 -8.91 -42.88
CA CYS A 526 -2.21 -8.75 -44.29
C CYS A 526 -1.12 -7.68 -44.44
N GLU A 527 -1.20 -6.56 -43.70
CA GLU A 527 -0.15 -5.53 -43.70
C GLU A 527 1.18 -6.10 -43.21
N GLN A 528 1.16 -6.99 -42.21
CA GLN A 528 2.36 -7.67 -41.71
C GLN A 528 2.94 -8.66 -42.74
N LEU A 529 2.05 -9.36 -43.49
CA LEU A 529 2.45 -10.35 -44.49
C LEU A 529 3.00 -9.73 -45.78
N ILE A 530 2.42 -8.62 -46.22
CA ILE A 530 2.68 -8.00 -47.53
C ILE A 530 3.65 -6.82 -47.44
N GLY A 531 3.75 -6.23 -46.20
CA GLY A 531 4.48 -4.99 -45.93
C GLY A 531 3.57 -3.76 -45.93
N SER A 532 3.72 -2.91 -44.92
CA SER A 532 2.84 -1.76 -44.67
C SER A 532 2.75 -0.76 -45.85
N ASN A 533 3.83 -0.61 -46.61
CA ASN A 533 3.88 0.31 -47.77
C ASN A 533 3.16 -0.22 -49.02
N ASN A 534 2.75 -1.49 -49.02
CA ASN A 534 2.16 -2.16 -50.16
C ASN A 534 0.61 -2.28 -50.09
N LEU A 535 -0.02 -1.86 -48.96
CA LEU A 535 -1.47 -1.89 -48.80
C LEU A 535 -2.07 -0.48 -48.90
N GLY A 536 -2.53 -0.12 -50.07
CA GLY A 536 -3.29 1.10 -50.31
C GLY A 536 -4.78 0.97 -50.01
N ALA A 537 -5.53 2.04 -50.19
CA ALA A 537 -6.97 2.09 -49.90
C ALA A 537 -7.80 1.04 -50.66
N LYS A 538 -7.41 0.70 -51.91
CA LYS A 538 -8.10 -0.34 -52.69
C LYS A 538 -7.94 -1.72 -52.10
N GLN A 539 -6.70 -2.10 -51.72
CA GLN A 539 -6.40 -3.38 -51.10
C GLN A 539 -7.14 -3.53 -49.79
N LYS A 540 -7.19 -2.46 -48.94
CA LYS A 540 -7.94 -2.47 -47.69
C LYS A 540 -9.42 -2.70 -47.91
N SER A 541 -10.04 -2.06 -48.91
CA SER A 541 -11.46 -2.27 -49.24
C SER A 541 -11.76 -3.69 -49.71
N ILE A 542 -10.82 -4.30 -50.46
CA ILE A 542 -10.94 -5.69 -50.94
C ILE A 542 -10.85 -6.65 -49.76
N ILE A 543 -9.90 -6.45 -48.85
CA ILE A 543 -9.73 -7.28 -47.64
C ILE A 543 -11.00 -7.22 -46.79
N ASP A 544 -11.53 -6.03 -46.53
CA ASP A 544 -12.75 -5.83 -45.73
C ASP A 544 -13.95 -6.59 -46.34
N ARG A 545 -14.19 -6.39 -47.67
CA ARG A 545 -15.26 -7.05 -48.40
C ARG A 545 -15.12 -8.58 -48.37
N CYS A 546 -13.94 -9.10 -48.61
CA CYS A 546 -13.71 -10.55 -48.60
C CYS A 546 -13.85 -11.13 -47.22
N THR A 547 -13.38 -10.42 -46.16
CA THR A 547 -13.58 -10.82 -44.78
C THR A 547 -15.08 -10.90 -44.45
N ALA A 548 -15.87 -9.88 -44.79
CA ALA A 548 -17.31 -9.90 -44.56
C ALA A 548 -18.02 -11.06 -45.28
N ASN A 549 -17.57 -11.37 -46.55
CA ASN A 549 -18.15 -12.46 -47.31
C ASN A 549 -17.89 -13.84 -46.68
N VAL A 550 -16.65 -14.13 -46.24
CA VAL A 550 -16.34 -15.45 -45.65
C VAL A 550 -17.05 -15.68 -44.33
N TYR A 551 -17.34 -14.64 -43.56
CA TYR A 551 -18.05 -14.75 -42.29
C TYR A 551 -19.58 -14.81 -42.44
N ARG A 552 -20.15 -14.53 -43.61
CA ARG A 552 -21.62 -14.45 -43.83
C ARG A 552 -22.37 -15.68 -43.34
N ASN A 553 -21.91 -16.86 -43.71
CA ASN A 553 -22.54 -18.14 -43.30
C ASN A 553 -22.38 -18.38 -41.79
N TYR A 554 -21.22 -18.07 -41.24
CA TYR A 554 -20.91 -18.22 -39.82
C TYR A 554 -21.78 -17.29 -38.96
N GLN A 555 -22.01 -16.05 -39.42
CA GLN A 555 -22.94 -15.09 -38.79
C GLN A 555 -24.40 -15.59 -38.86
N GLN A 556 -24.83 -16.09 -40.04
CA GLN A 556 -26.20 -16.64 -40.22
C GLN A 556 -26.46 -17.83 -39.31
N ASN A 557 -25.43 -18.62 -38.99
CA ASN A 557 -25.47 -19.71 -38.05
C ASN A 557 -25.26 -19.27 -36.59
N ASN A 558 -25.43 -18.00 -36.29
CA ASN A 558 -25.26 -17.41 -34.95
C ASN A 558 -23.91 -17.72 -34.29
N TYR A 559 -22.83 -17.65 -35.11
CA TYR A 559 -21.45 -17.94 -34.70
C TYR A 559 -21.23 -19.37 -34.12
N THR A 560 -22.00 -20.33 -34.64
CA THR A 560 -21.86 -21.77 -34.28
C THR A 560 -21.28 -22.57 -35.43
N GLY A 561 -20.55 -23.64 -35.13
CA GLY A 561 -19.85 -24.48 -36.09
C GLY A 561 -18.40 -24.02 -36.34
N ASN A 562 -17.81 -24.49 -37.43
CA ASN A 562 -16.42 -24.15 -37.77
C ASN A 562 -16.35 -22.72 -38.32
N PRO A 563 -15.53 -21.81 -37.72
CA PRO A 563 -15.27 -20.51 -38.30
C PRO A 563 -14.50 -20.63 -39.62
N PRO A 564 -14.55 -19.62 -40.51
CA PRO A 564 -13.73 -19.61 -41.72
C PRO A 564 -12.23 -19.62 -41.36
N THR A 565 -11.39 -20.01 -42.33
CA THR A 565 -9.94 -20.05 -42.21
C THR A 565 -9.28 -19.06 -43.17
N LEU A 566 -7.99 -18.81 -43.01
CA LEU A 566 -7.22 -18.02 -43.98
C LEU A 566 -7.19 -18.66 -45.38
N GLN A 567 -7.40 -19.99 -45.50
CA GLN A 567 -7.57 -20.66 -46.78
C GLN A 567 -8.87 -20.24 -47.47
N ASP A 568 -9.97 -20.18 -46.70
CA ASP A 568 -11.28 -19.70 -47.19
C ASP A 568 -11.19 -18.23 -47.61
N PHE A 569 -10.51 -17.39 -46.82
CA PHE A 569 -10.27 -16.01 -47.15
C PHE A 569 -9.46 -15.84 -48.47
N ARG A 570 -8.39 -16.62 -48.64
CA ARG A 570 -7.64 -16.62 -49.92
C ARG A 570 -8.50 -17.08 -51.09
N ALA A 571 -9.32 -18.12 -50.90
CA ALA A 571 -10.25 -18.59 -51.92
C ALA A 571 -11.26 -17.52 -52.30
N GLU A 572 -11.71 -16.70 -51.38
CA GLU A 572 -12.63 -15.58 -51.62
C GLU A 572 -11.92 -14.44 -52.40
N LEU A 573 -10.65 -14.11 -52.06
CA LEU A 573 -9.83 -13.16 -52.79
C LEU A 573 -9.65 -13.57 -54.27
N LEU A 574 -9.44 -14.86 -54.53
CA LEU A 574 -9.28 -15.36 -55.89
C LEU A 574 -10.55 -15.30 -56.75
N LYS A 575 -11.75 -15.18 -56.14
CA LYS A 575 -13.02 -14.99 -56.84
C LYS A 575 -13.26 -13.54 -57.26
N GLN A 576 -12.48 -12.59 -56.80
CA GLN A 576 -12.63 -11.18 -57.11
C GLN A 576 -11.96 -10.91 -58.51
N ASP A 577 -12.58 -10.03 -59.26
CA ASP A 577 -12.10 -9.69 -60.62
C ASP A 577 -10.87 -8.75 -60.59
N GLU A 578 -10.70 -7.97 -59.52
CA GLU A 578 -9.65 -6.97 -59.41
C GLU A 578 -8.24 -7.59 -59.33
N PRO A 579 -7.25 -7.07 -60.06
CA PRO A 579 -5.89 -7.56 -60.03
C PRO A 579 -5.25 -7.45 -58.64
N GLU A 580 -5.58 -6.40 -57.88
CA GLU A 580 -5.10 -6.19 -56.52
C GLU A 580 -5.52 -7.34 -55.56
N ALA A 581 -6.68 -7.95 -55.78
CA ALA A 581 -7.11 -9.11 -55.00
C ALA A 581 -6.24 -10.35 -55.26
N LYS A 582 -5.83 -10.55 -56.50
CA LYS A 582 -4.95 -11.65 -56.91
C LYS A 582 -3.53 -11.44 -56.38
N GLU A 583 -3.04 -10.20 -56.35
CA GLU A 583 -1.76 -9.84 -55.74
C GLU A 583 -1.77 -10.17 -54.24
N ILE A 584 -2.82 -9.79 -53.49
CA ILE A 584 -2.97 -10.13 -52.08
C ILE A 584 -3.01 -11.66 -51.89
N ALA A 585 -3.80 -12.38 -52.72
CA ALA A 585 -3.92 -13.83 -52.65
C ALA A 585 -2.59 -14.55 -52.87
N LEU A 586 -1.73 -14.02 -53.80
CA LEU A 586 -0.40 -14.53 -54.05
C LEU A 586 0.57 -14.23 -52.92
N ALA A 587 0.50 -13.02 -52.38
CA ALA A 587 1.38 -12.61 -51.24
C ALA A 587 1.15 -13.43 -49.98
N ILE A 588 -0.11 -13.83 -49.68
CA ILE A 588 -0.42 -14.65 -48.53
C ILE A 588 -0.34 -16.18 -48.78
N GLU A 589 0.05 -16.61 -49.98
CA GLU A 589 0.06 -18.02 -50.36
C GLU A 589 0.98 -18.87 -49.45
N LEU A 590 2.17 -18.33 -49.13
CA LEU A 590 3.12 -18.99 -48.22
C LEU A 590 2.52 -19.35 -46.87
N PHE A 591 1.62 -18.51 -46.39
CA PHE A 591 1.00 -18.62 -45.06
C PHE A 591 -0.37 -19.33 -45.07
N THR A 592 -0.92 -19.59 -46.25
CA THR A 592 -2.22 -20.28 -46.40
C THR A 592 -2.07 -21.70 -46.93
N HIS A 593 -1.29 -21.90 -47.98
CA HIS A 593 -1.07 -23.20 -48.61
C HIS A 593 0.40 -23.63 -48.62
N GLY A 594 1.32 -22.71 -48.37
CA GLY A 594 2.75 -22.98 -48.33
C GLY A 594 3.22 -23.59 -47.01
N SER A 595 4.53 -23.59 -46.78
CA SER A 595 5.17 -24.23 -45.62
C SER A 595 4.92 -23.57 -44.28
N LEU A 596 4.41 -22.33 -44.26
CA LEU A 596 4.15 -21.54 -43.04
C LEU A 596 2.64 -21.43 -42.70
N ASN A 597 1.86 -22.47 -42.99
CA ASN A 597 0.39 -22.46 -42.92
C ASN A 597 -0.20 -22.78 -41.53
N THR A 598 0.60 -22.68 -40.48
CA THR A 598 0.19 -23.02 -39.08
C THR A 598 -1.09 -22.31 -38.64
N PHE A 599 -1.30 -21.06 -39.02
CA PHE A 599 -2.46 -20.24 -38.68
C PHE A 599 -3.62 -20.29 -39.66
N ALA A 600 -3.52 -21.09 -40.70
CA ALA A 600 -4.53 -21.21 -41.76
C ALA A 600 -5.42 -22.44 -41.62
N LYS A 601 -5.27 -23.22 -40.57
CA LYS A 601 -6.03 -24.43 -40.28
C LYS A 601 -6.96 -24.20 -39.11
N GLN A 602 -8.00 -25.05 -38.97
CA GLN A 602 -8.91 -25.02 -37.82
C GLN A 602 -8.13 -25.24 -36.52
N THR A 603 -8.52 -24.54 -35.47
CA THR A 603 -7.96 -24.70 -34.13
C THR A 603 -8.20 -26.12 -33.64
N ASN A 604 -7.14 -26.82 -33.24
CA ASN A 604 -7.18 -28.20 -32.79
C ASN A 604 -6.66 -28.38 -31.36
N VAL A 605 -6.50 -27.31 -30.61
CA VAL A 605 -6.04 -27.27 -29.22
C VAL A 605 -7.14 -26.77 -28.29
N ASP A 606 -7.09 -27.14 -26.99
CA ASP A 606 -8.07 -26.68 -26.02
C ASP A 606 -7.75 -25.24 -25.59
N THR A 607 -8.38 -24.28 -26.25
CA THR A 607 -8.31 -22.86 -25.87
C THR A 607 -9.28 -22.49 -24.72
N ASN A 608 -9.97 -23.47 -24.12
CA ASN A 608 -10.92 -23.25 -23.03
C ASN A 608 -10.38 -23.66 -21.65
N ASN A 609 -9.18 -24.26 -21.60
CA ASN A 609 -8.55 -24.57 -20.30
C ASN A 609 -8.39 -23.30 -19.46
N ARG A 610 -8.47 -23.44 -18.15
CA ARG A 610 -8.32 -22.34 -17.20
C ARG A 610 -6.89 -21.75 -17.19
N LEU A 611 -5.88 -22.59 -17.44
CA LEU A 611 -4.47 -22.19 -17.53
C LEU A 611 -3.93 -22.58 -18.90
N ILE A 612 -3.58 -21.60 -19.71
CA ILE A 612 -3.06 -21.79 -21.08
C ILE A 612 -1.68 -21.15 -21.16
N CYS A 613 -0.73 -21.88 -21.75
CA CYS A 613 0.61 -21.39 -22.06
C CYS A 613 0.85 -21.50 -23.56
N TYR A 614 1.02 -20.37 -24.22
CA TYR A 614 1.49 -20.29 -25.60
C TYR A 614 3.02 -20.35 -25.63
N ASP A 615 3.57 -21.52 -25.92
CA ASP A 615 5.00 -21.72 -26.12
C ASP A 615 5.37 -21.32 -27.56
N ILE A 616 6.09 -20.23 -27.68
CA ILE A 616 6.46 -19.60 -28.98
C ILE A 616 7.97 -19.69 -29.28
N LEU A 617 8.73 -20.47 -28.49
CA LEU A 617 10.19 -20.59 -28.66
C LEU A 617 10.60 -20.98 -30.08
N ASP A 618 9.89 -21.95 -30.68
CA ASP A 618 10.22 -22.51 -32.00
C ASP A 618 9.49 -21.79 -33.15
N LEU A 619 8.90 -20.60 -32.91
CA LEU A 619 8.08 -19.90 -33.91
C LEU A 619 8.90 -19.38 -35.12
N GLY A 620 10.18 -19.12 -34.92
CA GLY A 620 11.09 -18.62 -35.95
C GLY A 620 10.85 -17.16 -36.34
N LYS A 621 11.87 -16.50 -36.85
CA LYS A 621 11.86 -15.03 -37.11
C LYS A 621 10.79 -14.57 -38.08
N GLN A 622 10.45 -15.39 -39.10
CA GLN A 622 9.45 -15.00 -40.11
C GLN A 622 8.01 -15.10 -39.59
N LEU A 623 7.72 -16.11 -38.77
CA LEU A 623 6.39 -16.27 -38.18
C LEU A 623 6.17 -15.50 -36.88
N MET A 624 7.24 -15.03 -36.22
CA MET A 624 7.13 -14.37 -34.91
C MET A 624 6.15 -13.18 -34.91
N PRO A 625 6.23 -12.21 -35.85
CA PRO A 625 5.29 -11.07 -35.82
C PRO A 625 3.84 -11.49 -36.04
N ILE A 626 3.63 -12.46 -36.96
CA ILE A 626 2.31 -12.98 -37.30
C ILE A 626 1.75 -13.82 -36.10
N GLY A 627 2.59 -14.71 -35.60
CA GLY A 627 2.21 -15.56 -34.47
C GLY A 627 1.83 -14.77 -33.22
N MET A 628 2.58 -13.70 -32.95
CA MET A 628 2.24 -12.79 -31.82
C MET A 628 0.90 -12.11 -32.03
N LEU A 629 0.59 -11.62 -33.25
CA LEU A 629 -0.73 -11.04 -33.54
C LEU A 629 -1.85 -12.06 -33.36
N VAL A 630 -1.68 -13.29 -33.89
CA VAL A 630 -2.70 -14.35 -33.77
C VAL A 630 -2.91 -14.77 -32.30
N VAL A 631 -1.83 -14.88 -31.53
CA VAL A 631 -1.91 -15.18 -30.09
C VAL A 631 -2.62 -14.07 -29.35
N LEU A 632 -2.28 -12.81 -29.59
CA LEU A 632 -2.94 -11.66 -28.93
C LEU A 632 -4.43 -11.57 -29.31
N ASP A 633 -4.78 -11.88 -30.56
CA ASP A 633 -6.17 -11.94 -31.01
C ASP A 633 -6.95 -13.10 -30.36
N SER A 634 -6.33 -14.29 -30.24
CA SER A 634 -6.88 -15.42 -29.51
C SER A 634 -7.13 -15.09 -28.03
N ILE A 635 -6.20 -14.34 -27.40
CA ILE A 635 -6.35 -13.83 -26.03
C ILE A 635 -7.53 -12.86 -25.94
N LEU A 636 -7.66 -11.91 -26.88
CA LEU A 636 -8.79 -10.98 -26.92
C LEU A 636 -10.12 -11.71 -27.03
N ASN A 637 -10.17 -12.72 -27.91
CA ASN A 637 -11.35 -13.57 -28.07
C ASN A 637 -11.74 -14.29 -26.76
N ARG A 638 -10.76 -14.78 -25.99
CA ARG A 638 -10.99 -15.40 -24.68
C ARG A 638 -11.45 -14.41 -23.62
N ILE A 639 -10.85 -13.23 -23.58
CA ILE A 639 -11.21 -12.16 -22.62
C ILE A 639 -12.65 -11.73 -22.82
N THR A 640 -13.09 -11.55 -24.07
CA THR A 640 -14.47 -11.15 -24.37
C THR A 640 -15.49 -12.22 -23.97
N GLN A 641 -15.17 -13.50 -24.15
CA GLN A 641 -15.99 -14.60 -23.65
C GLN A 641 -16.07 -14.62 -22.12
N ASN A 642 -14.94 -14.42 -21.44
CA ASN A 642 -14.88 -14.42 -19.98
C ASN A 642 -15.67 -13.24 -19.40
N ARG A 643 -15.58 -12.06 -20.02
CA ARG A 643 -16.38 -10.90 -19.63
C ARG A 643 -17.88 -11.22 -19.67
N ALA A 644 -18.35 -11.87 -20.73
CA ALA A 644 -19.76 -12.26 -20.85
C ALA A 644 -20.21 -13.22 -19.72
N LYS A 645 -19.27 -13.98 -19.16
CA LYS A 645 -19.47 -14.90 -18.02
C LYS A 645 -19.19 -14.26 -16.64
N GLY A 646 -18.75 -13.00 -16.59
CA GLY A 646 -18.34 -12.33 -15.35
C GLY A 646 -17.04 -12.89 -14.75
N LYS A 647 -16.18 -13.54 -15.55
CA LYS A 647 -14.95 -14.20 -15.12
C LYS A 647 -13.73 -13.35 -15.38
N HIS A 648 -12.82 -13.26 -14.41
CA HIS A 648 -11.55 -12.53 -14.56
C HIS A 648 -10.52 -13.31 -15.40
N THR A 649 -9.62 -12.59 -16.05
CA THR A 649 -8.51 -13.18 -16.85
C THR A 649 -7.19 -12.49 -16.51
N PHE A 650 -6.15 -13.25 -16.16
CA PHE A 650 -4.79 -12.76 -15.98
C PHE A 650 -3.92 -13.18 -17.17
N ILE A 651 -3.15 -12.24 -17.73
CA ILE A 651 -2.33 -12.45 -18.92
C ILE A 651 -0.89 -12.13 -18.55
N PHE A 652 0.00 -13.12 -18.66
CA PHE A 652 1.42 -12.94 -18.42
C PHE A 652 2.18 -13.01 -19.75
N ILE A 653 2.88 -11.94 -20.09
CA ILE A 653 3.63 -11.81 -21.33
C ILE A 653 5.11 -11.73 -20.95
N ASP A 654 5.81 -12.86 -21.12
CA ASP A 654 7.24 -12.89 -20.86
C ASP A 654 7.99 -12.28 -22.04
N GLU A 655 9.12 -11.61 -21.75
CA GLU A 655 9.93 -10.83 -22.70
C GLU A 655 9.07 -9.89 -23.57
N ILE A 656 8.19 -9.11 -22.90
CA ILE A 656 7.21 -8.23 -23.56
C ILE A 656 7.83 -7.27 -24.57
N TYR A 657 9.14 -6.92 -24.41
CA TYR A 657 9.85 -6.03 -25.34
C TYR A 657 9.85 -6.54 -26.79
N LEU A 658 9.74 -7.87 -26.99
CA LEU A 658 9.65 -8.46 -28.33
C LEU A 658 8.45 -7.95 -29.13
N LEU A 659 7.35 -7.61 -28.45
CA LEU A 659 6.14 -7.06 -29.06
C LEU A 659 6.30 -5.62 -29.54
N PHE A 660 7.26 -4.87 -28.97
CA PHE A 660 7.53 -3.49 -29.35
C PHE A 660 8.53 -3.34 -30.50
N GLN A 661 9.15 -4.44 -30.96
CA GLN A 661 10.05 -4.44 -32.13
C GLN A 661 9.29 -4.16 -33.43
N HIS A 662 7.97 -4.40 -33.45
CA HIS A 662 7.13 -4.17 -34.61
C HIS A 662 5.99 -3.23 -34.25
N GLU A 663 5.80 -2.17 -35.05
CA GLU A 663 4.81 -1.11 -34.79
C GLU A 663 3.38 -1.66 -34.64
N TYR A 664 3.00 -2.63 -35.45
CA TYR A 664 1.66 -3.23 -35.41
C TYR A 664 1.40 -4.01 -34.11
N SER A 665 2.33 -4.87 -33.73
CA SER A 665 2.17 -5.62 -32.46
C SER A 665 2.19 -4.69 -31.26
N ALA A 666 3.00 -3.63 -31.30
CA ALA A 666 3.02 -2.59 -30.28
C ALA A 666 1.68 -1.85 -30.17
N ASN A 667 1.09 -1.45 -31.31
CA ASN A 667 -0.19 -0.75 -31.33
C ASN A 667 -1.36 -1.66 -30.91
N PHE A 668 -1.34 -2.92 -31.35
CA PHE A 668 -2.34 -3.89 -30.95
C PHE A 668 -2.25 -4.17 -29.43
N LEU A 669 -1.06 -4.41 -28.92
CA LEU A 669 -0.81 -4.60 -27.48
C LEU A 669 -1.25 -3.37 -26.67
N PHE A 670 -0.95 -2.16 -27.12
CA PHE A 670 -1.35 -0.93 -26.46
C PHE A 670 -2.89 -0.79 -26.38
N THR A 671 -3.56 -1.15 -27.47
CA THR A 671 -5.01 -1.15 -27.52
C THR A 671 -5.59 -2.20 -26.57
N LEU A 672 -5.03 -3.41 -26.56
CA LEU A 672 -5.38 -4.46 -25.64
C LEU A 672 -5.15 -3.99 -24.19
N TRP A 673 -3.98 -3.46 -23.86
CA TRP A 673 -3.59 -2.97 -22.52
C TRP A 673 -4.57 -1.93 -21.96
N LYS A 674 -5.07 -1.05 -22.80
CA LYS A 674 -6.10 -0.07 -22.42
C LYS A 674 -7.47 -0.68 -22.22
N ARG A 675 -7.83 -1.68 -23.04
CA ARG A 675 -9.17 -2.30 -23.04
C ARG A 675 -9.36 -3.37 -21.98
N VAL A 676 -8.30 -4.12 -21.62
CA VAL A 676 -8.39 -5.29 -20.70
C VAL A 676 -9.11 -4.96 -19.40
N ARG A 677 -8.90 -3.77 -18.85
CA ARG A 677 -9.62 -3.32 -17.65
C ARG A 677 -11.13 -3.38 -17.78
N LYS A 678 -11.69 -2.93 -18.92
CA LYS A 678 -13.13 -2.97 -19.17
C LYS A 678 -13.69 -4.40 -19.26
N TYR A 679 -12.80 -5.35 -19.55
CA TYR A 679 -13.15 -6.75 -19.71
C TYR A 679 -12.89 -7.59 -18.47
N GLY A 680 -12.48 -6.97 -17.35
CA GLY A 680 -12.12 -7.70 -16.13
C GLY A 680 -10.85 -8.53 -16.30
N ALA A 681 -9.95 -8.07 -17.19
CA ALA A 681 -8.66 -8.72 -17.42
C ALA A 681 -7.50 -7.85 -16.95
N TYR A 682 -6.37 -8.48 -16.65
CA TYR A 682 -5.17 -7.87 -16.07
C TYR A 682 -3.95 -8.39 -16.80
N ALA A 683 -3.22 -7.51 -17.45
CA ALA A 683 -2.02 -7.86 -18.19
C ALA A 683 -0.75 -7.62 -17.36
N SER A 684 0.21 -8.54 -17.45
CA SER A 684 1.53 -8.46 -16.82
C SER A 684 2.59 -8.54 -17.89
N GLY A 685 3.40 -7.49 -18.01
CA GLY A 685 4.56 -7.43 -18.89
C GLY A 685 5.85 -7.73 -18.14
N ILE A 686 6.58 -8.76 -18.54
CA ILE A 686 7.82 -9.18 -17.89
C ILE A 686 8.97 -8.89 -18.87
N THR A 687 10.05 -8.27 -18.39
CA THR A 687 11.22 -8.01 -19.24
C THR A 687 12.52 -7.86 -18.46
N GLN A 688 13.62 -8.26 -19.07
CA GLN A 688 14.97 -8.03 -18.59
C GLN A 688 15.62 -6.79 -19.24
N ASN A 689 15.10 -6.36 -20.38
CA ASN A 689 15.63 -5.23 -21.16
C ASN A 689 14.72 -4.01 -20.98
N VAL A 690 14.97 -3.25 -19.91
CA VAL A 690 14.20 -2.03 -19.66
C VAL A 690 14.57 -0.94 -20.66
N ASP A 691 15.83 -0.83 -21.04
CA ASP A 691 16.27 0.17 -22.02
C ASP A 691 15.59 -0.03 -23.38
N ASP A 692 15.59 -1.26 -23.91
CA ASP A 692 14.88 -1.59 -25.15
C ASP A 692 13.37 -1.30 -25.06
N LEU A 693 12.75 -1.60 -23.91
CA LEU A 693 11.35 -1.27 -23.67
C LEU A 693 11.12 0.24 -23.70
N LEU A 694 12.00 1.03 -23.07
CA LEU A 694 11.86 2.48 -22.94
C LEU A 694 12.19 3.24 -24.25
N GLN A 695 12.79 2.61 -25.26
CA GLN A 695 12.94 3.21 -26.60
C GLN A 695 11.58 3.38 -27.29
N SER A 696 10.61 2.53 -27.00
CA SER A 696 9.24 2.67 -27.51
C SER A 696 8.46 3.71 -26.70
N HIS A 697 7.95 4.75 -27.39
CA HIS A 697 7.04 5.73 -26.77
C HIS A 697 5.78 5.07 -26.20
N THR A 698 5.24 4.09 -26.90
CA THR A 698 4.07 3.31 -26.49
C THR A 698 4.34 2.56 -25.19
N ALA A 699 5.48 1.88 -25.09
CA ALA A 699 5.88 1.14 -23.89
C ALA A 699 6.13 2.07 -22.70
N ARG A 700 6.78 3.22 -22.90
CA ARG A 700 6.94 4.26 -21.86
C ARG A 700 5.58 4.69 -21.30
N THR A 701 4.61 4.94 -22.18
CA THR A 701 3.25 5.34 -21.79
C THR A 701 2.55 4.23 -21.01
N MET A 702 2.71 2.98 -21.41
CA MET A 702 2.15 1.83 -20.68
C MET A 702 2.74 1.70 -19.30
N LEU A 703 4.06 1.79 -19.17
CA LEU A 703 4.78 1.68 -17.89
C LEU A 703 4.43 2.83 -16.94
N ALA A 704 4.44 4.08 -17.44
CA ALA A 704 4.11 5.26 -16.64
C ALA A 704 2.68 5.23 -16.08
N ASN A 705 1.73 4.66 -16.83
CA ASN A 705 0.32 4.55 -16.44
C ASN A 705 0.01 3.27 -15.64
N SER A 706 0.98 2.37 -15.43
CA SER A 706 0.78 1.17 -14.65
C SER A 706 0.87 1.47 -13.16
N GLU A 707 -0.14 1.04 -12.41
CA GLU A 707 -0.19 1.22 -10.97
C GLU A 707 0.45 0.05 -10.20
N PHE A 708 0.79 -1.04 -10.89
CA PHE A 708 1.46 -2.17 -10.28
C PHE A 708 2.79 -2.45 -10.99
N ILE A 709 3.91 -2.27 -10.28
CA ILE A 709 5.25 -2.47 -10.85
C ILE A 709 6.15 -3.15 -9.83
N ILE A 710 6.73 -4.28 -10.21
CA ILE A 710 7.78 -4.97 -9.45
C ILE A 710 9.12 -4.68 -10.11
N MET A 711 10.00 -4.01 -9.40
CA MET A 711 11.36 -3.71 -9.83
C MET A 711 12.35 -4.52 -8.99
N LEU A 712 12.93 -5.53 -9.59
CA LEU A 712 14.00 -6.35 -9.02
C LEU A 712 15.36 -5.70 -9.30
N ASN A 713 16.47 -6.44 -9.14
CA ASN A 713 17.80 -5.93 -9.46
C ASN A 713 17.85 -5.37 -10.91
N GLN A 714 18.39 -4.15 -11.08
CA GLN A 714 18.42 -3.44 -12.38
C GLN A 714 19.86 -3.18 -12.83
N ALA A 715 20.08 -3.13 -14.15
CA ALA A 715 21.32 -2.65 -14.72
C ALA A 715 21.55 -1.15 -14.42
N SER A 716 22.79 -0.69 -14.48
CA SER A 716 23.15 0.69 -14.13
C SER A 716 22.47 1.74 -15.03
N THR A 717 22.34 1.46 -16.32
CA THR A 717 21.65 2.31 -17.31
C THR A 717 20.15 2.42 -17.03
N ASP A 718 19.51 1.27 -16.81
CA ASP A 718 18.07 1.14 -16.63
C ASP A 718 17.58 1.86 -15.36
N ARG A 719 18.39 1.84 -14.29
CA ARG A 719 18.07 2.53 -13.03
C ARG A 719 17.86 4.03 -13.20
N VAL A 720 18.71 4.68 -14.00
CA VAL A 720 18.63 6.14 -14.21
C VAL A 720 17.35 6.51 -14.94
N GLU A 721 17.00 5.75 -15.96
CA GLU A 721 15.78 6.00 -16.75
C GLU A 721 14.51 5.69 -15.92
N LEU A 722 14.51 4.58 -15.17
CA LEU A 722 13.40 4.24 -14.27
C LEU A 722 13.23 5.28 -13.16
N ALA A 723 14.34 5.77 -12.58
CA ALA A 723 14.28 6.81 -11.55
C ALA A 723 13.60 8.08 -12.05
N LYS A 724 13.94 8.52 -13.24
CA LYS A 724 13.32 9.69 -13.89
C LYS A 724 11.84 9.45 -14.20
N LEU A 725 11.51 8.28 -14.76
CA LEU A 725 10.14 7.97 -15.20
C LEU A 725 9.18 7.79 -14.04
N LEU A 726 9.61 7.15 -12.95
CA LEU A 726 8.79 6.77 -11.81
C LEU A 726 9.03 7.64 -10.56
N ASN A 727 9.89 8.64 -10.67
CA ASN A 727 10.27 9.55 -9.57
C ASN A 727 10.79 8.81 -8.33
N ILE A 728 11.80 7.93 -8.54
CA ILE A 728 12.39 7.10 -7.50
C ILE A 728 13.57 7.85 -6.86
N SER A 729 13.62 7.94 -5.52
CA SER A 729 14.71 8.58 -4.79
C SER A 729 16.01 7.75 -4.85
N ASP A 730 17.18 8.40 -4.63
CA ASP A 730 18.47 7.71 -4.58
C ASP A 730 18.51 6.61 -3.51
N LEU A 731 17.86 6.83 -2.38
CA LEU A 731 17.76 5.85 -1.32
C LEU A 731 16.91 4.64 -1.75
N GLN A 732 15.80 4.88 -2.42
CA GLN A 732 14.98 3.80 -3.00
C GLN A 732 15.75 3.04 -4.09
N LEU A 733 16.54 3.73 -4.93
CA LEU A 733 17.38 3.09 -5.94
C LEU A 733 18.36 2.07 -5.35
N SER A 734 18.82 2.26 -4.11
CA SER A 734 19.70 1.31 -3.44
C SER A 734 19.07 -0.09 -3.28
N TYR A 735 17.73 -0.18 -3.20
CA TYR A 735 16.99 -1.44 -3.09
C TYR A 735 16.83 -2.22 -4.40
N ILE A 736 17.23 -1.64 -5.54
CA ILE A 736 17.27 -2.30 -6.84
C ILE A 736 18.69 -2.31 -7.45
N THR A 737 19.70 -2.03 -6.62
CA THR A 737 21.09 -1.91 -7.01
C THR A 737 21.91 -3.03 -6.37
N ASN A 738 22.41 -3.98 -7.18
CA ASN A 738 23.27 -5.08 -6.71
C ASN A 738 22.65 -5.85 -5.53
N VAL A 739 21.36 -6.11 -5.59
CA VAL A 739 20.63 -6.84 -4.55
C VAL A 739 20.46 -8.30 -4.93
N ASP A 740 20.26 -9.15 -3.93
CA ASP A 740 19.97 -10.57 -4.12
C ASP A 740 18.63 -10.79 -4.85
N ALA A 741 18.49 -11.93 -5.52
CA ALA A 741 17.24 -12.32 -6.14
C ALA A 741 16.09 -12.32 -5.12
N GLY A 742 14.92 -11.83 -5.53
CA GLY A 742 13.74 -11.69 -4.69
C GLY A 742 13.73 -10.45 -3.80
N HIS A 743 14.68 -9.53 -3.98
CA HIS A 743 14.67 -8.20 -3.36
C HIS A 743 14.43 -7.12 -4.42
N GLY A 744 13.78 -6.04 -4.02
CA GLY A 744 13.50 -4.96 -4.95
C GLY A 744 12.59 -3.88 -4.40
N LEU A 745 11.96 -3.14 -5.30
CA LEU A 745 10.90 -2.18 -5.04
C LEU A 745 9.58 -2.67 -5.63
N ILE A 746 8.50 -2.51 -4.91
CA ILE A 746 7.14 -2.77 -5.41
C ILE A 746 6.31 -1.49 -5.33
N LYS A 747 5.71 -1.11 -6.46
CA LYS A 747 4.74 -0.04 -6.57
C LYS A 747 3.33 -0.63 -6.61
N VAL A 748 2.46 -0.16 -5.73
CA VAL A 748 1.03 -0.52 -5.72
C VAL A 748 0.21 0.75 -5.55
N GLY A 749 -0.45 1.19 -6.61
CA GLY A 749 -1.08 2.51 -6.68
C GLY A 749 -0.05 3.63 -6.52
N SER A 750 -0.22 4.47 -5.52
CA SER A 750 0.72 5.54 -5.16
C SER A 750 1.84 5.09 -4.22
N SER A 751 1.75 3.90 -3.64
CA SER A 751 2.73 3.41 -2.66
C SER A 751 3.91 2.72 -3.36
N LEU A 752 5.13 3.13 -3.04
CA LEU A 752 6.37 2.51 -3.53
C LEU A 752 7.23 2.11 -2.33
N VAL A 753 7.39 0.81 -2.10
CA VAL A 753 8.05 0.28 -0.91
C VAL A 753 9.11 -0.77 -1.26
N PRO A 754 10.21 -0.84 -0.49
CA PRO A 754 11.19 -1.91 -0.65
C PRO A 754 10.65 -3.23 -0.11
N PHE A 755 10.86 -4.31 -0.87
CA PHE A 755 10.37 -5.62 -0.49
C PHE A 755 11.44 -6.71 -0.57
N SER A 756 11.18 -7.80 0.14
CA SER A 756 11.94 -9.04 0.09
C SER A 756 10.99 -10.23 0.05
N ASN A 757 11.11 -11.06 -0.98
CA ASN A 757 10.35 -12.29 -1.12
C ASN A 757 11.30 -13.50 -1.12
N LYS A 758 11.69 -13.94 0.09
CA LYS A 758 12.47 -15.18 0.28
C LYS A 758 11.52 -16.34 0.46
N PHE A 759 11.49 -17.24 -0.49
CA PHE A 759 10.65 -18.43 -0.46
C PHE A 759 11.45 -19.66 0.03
N PRO A 760 10.89 -20.57 0.84
CA PRO A 760 11.61 -21.75 1.34
C PRO A 760 11.99 -22.71 0.20
N LYS A 761 13.29 -23.03 0.10
CA LYS A 761 13.83 -23.85 -1.02
C LYS A 761 13.41 -25.32 -0.99
N ASN A 762 13.03 -25.83 0.16
CA ASN A 762 12.66 -27.24 0.38
C ASN A 762 11.20 -27.56 0.03
N THR A 763 10.47 -26.65 -0.57
CA THR A 763 9.04 -26.79 -0.90
C THR A 763 8.83 -27.24 -2.33
N LYS A 764 7.72 -27.94 -2.61
CA LYS A 764 7.31 -28.31 -3.97
C LYS A 764 7.05 -27.07 -4.82
N LEU A 765 6.41 -26.05 -4.22
CA LEU A 765 6.13 -24.78 -4.89
C LEU A 765 7.41 -24.07 -5.33
N TYR A 766 8.46 -24.05 -4.49
CA TYR A 766 9.75 -23.46 -4.88
C TYR A 766 10.33 -24.14 -6.13
N LYS A 767 10.27 -25.49 -6.19
CA LYS A 767 10.78 -26.25 -7.35
C LYS A 767 10.03 -25.95 -8.65
N LEU A 768 8.73 -25.63 -8.57
CA LEU A 768 7.95 -25.20 -9.74
C LEU A 768 8.29 -23.76 -10.19
N MET A 769 8.67 -22.91 -9.25
CA MET A 769 8.97 -21.50 -9.53
C MET A 769 10.40 -21.25 -9.99
N THR A 770 11.38 -22.04 -9.47
CA THR A 770 12.80 -21.82 -9.80
C THR A 770 13.12 -22.11 -11.25
N THR A 771 13.95 -21.25 -11.85
CA THR A 771 14.51 -21.46 -13.20
C THR A 771 15.97 -21.91 -13.15
N LYS A 772 16.58 -21.95 -11.94
CA LYS A 772 17.97 -22.33 -11.78
C LYS A 772 18.18 -23.83 -12.01
N PHE A 773 19.07 -24.16 -12.91
CA PHE A 773 19.36 -25.55 -13.30
C PHE A 773 19.79 -26.45 -12.12
N CYS A 774 20.55 -25.90 -11.16
CA CYS A 774 21.01 -26.64 -9.98
C CYS A 774 19.97 -26.80 -8.86
N GLU A 775 18.82 -26.16 -8.97
CA GLU A 775 17.77 -26.14 -7.92
C GLU A 775 16.45 -26.79 -8.40
N LYS A 776 16.43 -27.30 -9.65
CA LYS A 776 15.30 -28.04 -10.25
C LYS A 776 15.19 -29.47 -9.76
#